data_52d1dc3603de2765e664d9b707da2578
#
_entry.id   52d1dc3603de2765e664d9b707da2578
#
_cell.length_a   1.000
_cell.length_b   1.000
_cell.length_c   1.000
_cell.angle_alpha   90.00
_cell.angle_beta   90.00
_cell.angle_gamma   90.00
#
_symmetry.space_group_name_H-M   'P 1'
#
loop_
_entity.id
_entity.type
_entity.pdbx_description
1 polymer ?
#
loop_
_entity_poly.entity_id
_entity_poly.type
_entity_poly.pdbx_seq_one_letter_code
_entity_poly.pdbx_strand_id
1 'polypeptide(L)'
;MHAGTNYQSNNYSKLKEMKKKYSKVMLALALASVGTVTPAFAADVVQTNKVWLSGATHIYGRMNVSGIATSTIKEQGFCYSSTHTNPTVEDATTKAYLSNNGYIYNMSGLQPATVYYIRAYVMKKDGTVVYGDPVKAITRPGGGITYSIEGFSGDANTRIQSAVKEAVNLWNEYTGIHGLHLSIHYGAGTPTADCSYGGWMRVGPNASYQRTGTLLHEMLHAIGVGTIGTWQNNAFLRANTTHGYWLGSRATRALRFWDNNPTSQLNGDGTHMWPYGVNGAHEDNGTQNLYIANSLLAEALGEDGLAPTSGQFATPAYVFEQDDNTKYYLKNEELGISSKFLRIDKTGNLQWVAMSADEATENDSAAWNVTFDPATCYYSLKNVATGRYITYSTSGTNGIKTKITDNISAKEQFHLLPSPVEVATLNGEAKHGYWIGNVTSNRMNCLTAQETTRIKANALNFSAAGGAQRWLILTGDEAKELTATLRVDIAKKVSALLDKMEALLDVPHKEVKEGTDATFKAELEKMKTEAETASADRLEELEEEANTALRNFLGDVVAASADEPFDISFLLQNAGMDAADGWSMEPTLNYSCGEFYQRAYDMNQKLTKMPVGVYELKVQAFQRPGSTTAAYQDYQAGKNNVDAFIYLGNVNNRQNICHIMDGAQPKKLMSGKEASVGTQYVPNDMASAAKYFAAGIYENSVKVTTKYRTTMTIGMKSEKNTTSSWWSICDNFRLYYYGAEEPSTGIQEVTVDKAHGQQGIYTLGGQLVKKNGKNLSGLPQGIYIVDGKKVVVK
;
A
#
# COMPACT_ATOMS: atom_id res chain seq x y z
N MET A 1 -18.98 -13.43 19.93
CA MET A 1 -18.24 -14.69 20.07
C MET A 1 -18.15 -15.37 18.71
N HIS A 2 -16.94 -15.59 18.25
CA HIS A 2 -16.56 -16.48 17.14
C HIS A 2 -17.29 -16.37 15.79
N ALA A 3 -16.75 -15.59 14.87
CA ALA A 3 -16.67 -15.89 13.45
C ALA A 3 -15.76 -14.85 12.75
N GLY A 4 -14.50 -15.13 12.69
CA GLY A 4 -13.52 -14.24 12.03
C GLY A 4 -12.20 -14.93 11.70
N THR A 5 -12.25 -16.14 11.14
CA THR A 5 -11.02 -16.88 10.80
C THR A 5 -11.21 -17.83 9.62
N ASN A 6 -11.51 -17.29 8.42
CA ASN A 6 -11.49 -18.19 7.25
C ASN A 6 -11.09 -17.53 5.91
N TYR A 7 -10.65 -16.27 5.86
CA TYR A 7 -10.26 -15.67 4.59
C TYR A 7 -8.74 -15.49 4.39
N GLN A 8 -7.96 -15.58 5.45
CA GLN A 8 -6.48 -15.63 5.33
C GLN A 8 -5.95 -17.02 4.96
N SER A 9 -6.77 -18.07 5.02
CA SER A 9 -6.28 -19.44 4.81
C SER A 9 -6.02 -19.81 3.35
N ASN A 10 -6.70 -19.20 2.37
CA ASN A 10 -6.56 -19.59 0.97
C ASN A 10 -5.35 -18.96 0.26
N ASN A 11 -4.96 -17.74 0.59
CA ASN A 11 -3.73 -17.17 0.07
C ASN A 11 -2.49 -17.71 0.80
N TYR A 12 -2.62 -18.01 2.09
CA TYR A 12 -1.57 -18.66 2.86
C TYR A 12 -1.34 -20.13 2.41
N SER A 13 -2.38 -20.82 1.96
CA SER A 13 -2.25 -22.20 1.46
C SER A 13 -1.55 -22.23 0.08
N LYS A 14 -1.84 -21.29 -0.82
CA LYS A 14 -1.14 -21.18 -2.11
C LYS A 14 0.32 -20.77 -1.96
N LEU A 15 0.64 -19.84 -1.06
CA LEU A 15 2.03 -19.51 -0.73
C LEU A 15 2.77 -20.68 -0.06
N LYS A 16 2.08 -21.47 0.77
CA LYS A 16 2.64 -22.63 1.42
C LYS A 16 2.89 -23.79 0.42
N GLU A 17 2.04 -23.96 -0.57
CA GLU A 17 2.25 -24.94 -1.64
C GLU A 17 3.38 -24.52 -2.59
N MET A 18 3.50 -23.24 -2.93
CA MET A 18 4.64 -22.74 -3.69
C MET A 18 5.96 -22.92 -2.91
N LYS A 19 6.03 -22.53 -1.65
CA LYS A 19 7.21 -22.77 -0.80
C LYS A 19 7.54 -24.26 -0.63
N LYS A 20 6.54 -25.15 -0.58
CA LYS A 20 6.76 -26.61 -0.54
C LYS A 20 7.30 -27.15 -1.89
N LYS A 21 6.96 -26.54 -3.01
CA LYS A 21 7.44 -26.97 -4.34
C LYS A 21 8.91 -26.58 -4.56
N TYR A 22 9.32 -25.39 -4.10
CA TYR A 22 10.71 -24.94 -4.16
C TYR A 22 11.61 -25.63 -3.12
N SER A 23 11.10 -25.94 -1.94
CA SER A 23 11.81 -26.71 -0.92
C SER A 23 12.12 -28.14 -1.35
N LYS A 24 11.27 -28.79 -2.18
CA LYS A 24 11.51 -30.14 -2.69
C LYS A 24 12.53 -30.17 -3.84
N VAL A 25 12.69 -29.12 -4.60
CA VAL A 25 13.70 -29.03 -5.66
C VAL A 25 15.11 -28.79 -5.10
N MET A 26 15.23 -28.02 -4.00
CA MET A 26 16.50 -27.84 -3.30
C MET A 26 16.93 -29.06 -2.48
N LEU A 27 15.98 -29.91 -2.05
CA LEU A 27 16.29 -31.13 -1.30
C LEU A 27 16.70 -32.30 -2.21
N ALA A 28 16.36 -32.27 -3.50
CA ALA A 28 16.70 -33.34 -4.46
C ALA A 28 18.12 -33.23 -5.05
N LEU A 29 18.80 -32.09 -4.86
CA LEU A 29 20.18 -31.87 -5.30
C LEU A 29 21.24 -32.17 -4.22
N ALA A 30 20.81 -32.53 -3.01
CA ALA A 30 21.70 -32.80 -1.88
C ALA A 30 21.87 -34.31 -1.52
N LEU A 31 21.34 -35.23 -2.35
CA LEU A 31 21.34 -36.66 -2.05
C LEU A 31 22.10 -37.52 -3.08
N ALA A 32 23.29 -37.08 -3.49
CA ALA A 32 24.20 -37.91 -4.28
C ALA A 32 25.68 -37.76 -3.84
N SER A 33 25.95 -38.07 -2.56
CA SER A 33 27.28 -38.52 -2.13
C SER A 33 27.13 -39.24 -0.79
N VAL A 34 27.04 -40.56 -0.83
CA VAL A 34 27.17 -41.39 0.36
C VAL A 34 28.65 -41.49 0.70
N GLY A 35 29.13 -40.54 1.47
CA GLY A 35 30.34 -40.63 2.22
C GLY A 35 29.95 -40.79 3.70
N THR A 36 30.66 -41.60 4.45
CA THR A 36 30.50 -41.81 5.91
C THR A 36 30.41 -40.48 6.65
N VAL A 37 29.19 -40.16 7.09
CA VAL A 37 28.94 -38.92 7.87
C VAL A 37 29.40 -39.20 9.29
N THR A 38 30.61 -38.76 9.65
CA THR A 38 30.88 -38.36 11.04
C THR A 38 29.90 -37.26 11.41
N PRO A 39 29.26 -37.21 12.57
CA PRO A 39 28.40 -36.11 12.96
C PRO A 39 29.26 -34.85 12.96
N ALA A 40 29.08 -34.01 11.96
CA ALA A 40 29.65 -32.67 11.97
C ALA A 40 28.97 -31.96 13.16
N PHE A 41 29.71 -31.69 14.22
CA PHE A 41 29.27 -30.80 15.28
C PHE A 41 28.95 -29.48 14.57
N ALA A 42 27.72 -29.00 14.76
CA ALA A 42 27.34 -27.67 14.24
C ALA A 42 28.40 -26.67 14.72
N ALA A 43 28.91 -25.86 13.82
CA ALA A 43 29.90 -24.83 14.18
C ALA A 43 29.32 -23.92 15.28
N ASP A 44 30.15 -23.53 16.20
CA ASP A 44 29.80 -22.55 17.23
C ASP A 44 29.48 -21.22 16.56
N VAL A 45 28.23 -20.76 16.68
CA VAL A 45 27.76 -19.51 16.10
C VAL A 45 27.21 -18.61 17.20
N VAL A 46 27.74 -17.41 17.26
CA VAL A 46 27.16 -16.27 18.00
C VAL A 46 26.75 -15.22 16.96
N GLN A 47 25.54 -14.75 17.05
CA GLN A 47 25.03 -13.71 16.14
C GLN A 47 24.57 -12.49 16.95
N THR A 48 25.14 -11.33 16.68
CA THR A 48 24.60 -10.04 17.13
C THR A 48 23.34 -9.73 16.29
N ASN A 49 22.19 -9.52 16.91
CA ASN A 49 21.01 -9.10 16.15
C ASN A 49 21.24 -7.71 15.57
N LYS A 50 20.87 -7.51 14.30
CA LYS A 50 20.98 -6.22 13.62
C LYS A 50 20.06 -5.16 14.24
N VAL A 51 18.93 -5.58 14.83
CA VAL A 51 17.99 -4.68 15.49
C VAL A 51 18.43 -4.42 16.92
N TRP A 52 18.47 -3.16 17.29
CA TRP A 52 18.76 -2.65 18.62
C TRP A 52 17.82 -1.49 18.95
N LEU A 53 17.67 -1.15 20.22
CA LEU A 53 16.95 0.02 20.71
C LEU A 53 17.86 0.85 21.61
N SER A 54 17.65 2.15 21.70
CA SER A 54 18.49 3.01 22.55
C SER A 54 17.71 4.08 23.28
N GLY A 55 18.27 4.49 24.40
CA GLY A 55 18.01 5.73 25.10
C GLY A 55 19.19 6.70 24.95
N ALA A 56 19.24 7.71 25.79
CA ALA A 56 20.36 8.66 25.86
C ALA A 56 21.63 8.00 26.42
N THR A 57 21.47 7.13 27.41
CA THR A 57 22.61 6.50 28.12
C THR A 57 22.56 4.98 28.07
N HIS A 58 21.65 4.39 27.26
CA HIS A 58 21.45 2.96 27.17
C HIS A 58 21.38 2.50 25.70
N ILE A 59 21.91 1.28 25.44
CA ILE A 59 21.65 0.52 24.21
C ILE A 59 21.19 -0.88 24.61
N TYR A 60 20.11 -1.34 24.00
CA TYR A 60 19.54 -2.67 24.18
C TYR A 60 19.85 -3.53 22.97
N GLY A 61 20.46 -4.70 23.18
CA GLY A 61 20.79 -5.67 22.14
C GLY A 61 20.26 -7.06 22.47
N ARG A 62 20.01 -7.86 21.43
CA ARG A 62 19.73 -9.29 21.52
C ARG A 62 20.75 -10.07 20.73
N MET A 63 20.95 -11.33 21.08
CA MET A 63 21.81 -12.24 20.34
C MET A 63 21.18 -13.60 20.17
N ASN A 64 21.63 -14.33 19.15
CA ASN A 64 21.35 -15.74 18.97
C ASN A 64 22.63 -16.55 19.15
N VAL A 65 22.51 -17.70 19.82
CA VAL A 65 23.62 -18.63 20.05
C VAL A 65 23.19 -20.01 19.58
N SER A 66 24.01 -20.63 18.73
CA SER A 66 23.81 -22.01 18.27
C SER A 66 25.12 -22.77 18.18
N GLY A 67 25.05 -24.09 18.23
CA GLY A 67 26.23 -24.97 18.22
C GLY A 67 27.01 -25.05 19.53
N ILE A 68 26.85 -24.08 20.45
CA ILE A 68 27.54 -24.03 21.75
C ILE A 68 26.67 -24.69 22.82
N ALA A 69 27.17 -25.77 23.43
CA ALA A 69 26.49 -26.42 24.56
C ALA A 69 26.45 -25.46 25.77
N THR A 70 25.28 -25.23 26.35
CA THR A 70 25.08 -24.31 27.49
C THR A 70 25.98 -24.67 28.69
N SER A 71 26.27 -25.99 28.90
CA SER A 71 27.17 -26.46 29.93
C SER A 71 28.64 -26.01 29.75
N THR A 72 29.06 -25.63 28.55
CA THR A 72 30.42 -25.15 28.26
C THR A 72 30.54 -23.63 28.38
N ILE A 73 29.43 -22.92 28.45
CA ILE A 73 29.43 -21.45 28.54
C ILE A 73 29.91 -21.04 29.96
N LYS A 74 30.92 -20.21 30.05
CA LYS A 74 31.36 -19.52 31.25
C LYS A 74 30.56 -18.23 31.45
N GLU A 75 30.42 -17.44 30.38
CA GLU A 75 29.67 -16.19 30.37
C GLU A 75 29.25 -15.81 28.95
N GLN A 76 28.24 -14.97 28.84
CA GLN A 76 27.83 -14.36 27.59
C GLN A 76 27.33 -12.93 27.82
N GLY A 77 27.41 -12.10 26.80
CA GLY A 77 27.01 -10.71 26.88
C GLY A 77 27.34 -9.94 25.61
N PHE A 78 27.51 -8.65 25.79
CA PHE A 78 27.92 -7.74 24.74
C PHE A 78 29.24 -7.05 25.12
N CYS A 79 30.14 -6.92 24.15
CA CYS A 79 31.22 -5.95 24.18
C CYS A 79 30.85 -4.76 23.30
N TYR A 80 31.31 -3.57 23.69
CA TYR A 80 30.96 -2.34 23.01
C TYR A 80 32.06 -1.27 23.14
N SER A 81 32.17 -0.41 22.09
CA SER A 81 33.16 0.66 22.06
C SER A 81 32.67 1.80 21.19
N SER A 82 33.00 3.04 21.54
CA SER A 82 32.79 4.23 20.70
C SER A 82 33.98 4.53 19.79
N THR A 83 35.09 3.82 19.95
CA THR A 83 36.35 4.06 19.22
C THR A 83 36.79 2.87 18.38
N HIS A 84 36.45 1.65 18.77
CA HIS A 84 36.77 0.44 18.05
C HIS A 84 35.55 -0.10 17.31
N THR A 85 35.64 -0.21 16.00
CA THR A 85 34.55 -0.71 15.15
C THR A 85 34.32 -2.22 15.29
N ASN A 86 35.27 -2.93 15.86
CA ASN A 86 35.23 -4.38 16.08
C ASN A 86 35.56 -4.72 17.53
N PRO A 87 34.70 -4.36 18.50
CA PRO A 87 34.99 -4.50 19.89
C PRO A 87 35.18 -5.95 20.32
N THR A 88 36.00 -6.16 21.36
CA THR A 88 36.31 -7.45 21.95
C THR A 88 36.02 -7.41 23.46
N VAL A 89 36.25 -8.53 24.16
CA VAL A 89 36.12 -8.58 25.62
C VAL A 89 37.16 -7.74 26.37
N GLU A 90 38.14 -7.16 25.66
CA GLU A 90 39.11 -6.19 26.20
C GLU A 90 38.53 -4.76 26.26
N ASP A 91 37.48 -4.51 25.50
CA ASP A 91 36.71 -3.26 25.56
C ASP A 91 35.66 -3.32 26.69
N ALA A 92 34.78 -2.33 26.77
CA ALA A 92 33.67 -2.37 27.71
C ALA A 92 32.75 -3.56 27.46
N THR A 93 32.33 -4.24 28.52
CA THR A 93 31.43 -5.41 28.43
C THR A 93 30.24 -5.26 29.36
N THR A 94 29.11 -5.90 28.99
CA THR A 94 27.96 -6.07 29.86
C THR A 94 27.45 -7.48 29.81
N LYS A 95 27.01 -8.00 30.96
CA LYS A 95 26.24 -9.22 31.15
C LYS A 95 24.85 -8.90 31.70
N ALA A 96 24.63 -7.63 32.05
CA ALA A 96 23.33 -7.18 32.57
C ALA A 96 22.26 -7.28 31.51
N TYR A 97 21.12 -7.83 31.85
CA TYR A 97 19.98 -8.00 30.96
C TYR A 97 18.64 -7.79 31.65
N LEU A 98 17.64 -7.46 30.84
CA LEU A 98 16.23 -7.54 31.19
C LEU A 98 15.67 -8.86 30.63
N SER A 99 14.79 -9.49 31.38
CA SER A 99 14.11 -10.72 30.92
C SER A 99 12.77 -10.38 30.31
N ASN A 100 12.60 -10.63 29.00
CA ASN A 100 11.35 -10.49 28.30
C ASN A 100 11.33 -11.43 27.07
N ASN A 101 10.73 -12.60 27.20
CA ASN A 101 10.82 -13.67 26.20
C ASN A 101 12.27 -13.92 25.72
N GLY A 102 13.16 -14.14 26.66
CA GLY A 102 14.61 -14.19 26.45
C GLY A 102 15.33 -12.94 27.02
N TYR A 103 16.59 -12.80 26.70
CA TYR A 103 17.43 -11.75 27.28
C TYR A 103 17.55 -10.54 26.36
N ILE A 104 17.31 -9.35 26.93
CA ILE A 104 17.62 -8.06 26.32
C ILE A 104 18.82 -7.53 27.08
N TYR A 105 20.00 -7.58 26.48
CA TYR A 105 21.22 -7.08 27.11
C TYR A 105 21.23 -5.57 27.16
N ASN A 106 21.57 -5.02 28.33
CA ASN A 106 21.55 -3.59 28.59
C ASN A 106 22.98 -3.06 28.72
N MET A 107 23.44 -2.35 27.72
CA MET A 107 24.68 -1.55 27.77
C MET A 107 24.30 -0.18 28.31
N SER A 108 24.70 0.14 29.55
CA SER A 108 24.31 1.35 30.28
C SER A 108 25.47 2.25 30.64
N GLY A 109 25.17 3.50 31.03
CA GLY A 109 26.19 4.48 31.38
C GLY A 109 26.94 5.01 30.15
N LEU A 110 26.30 4.95 29.00
CA LEU A 110 26.83 5.42 27.73
C LEU A 110 26.76 6.95 27.64
N GLN A 111 27.57 7.54 26.75
CA GLN A 111 27.48 8.97 26.44
C GLN A 111 26.31 9.22 25.49
N PRO A 112 25.46 10.25 25.71
CA PRO A 112 24.43 10.65 24.77
C PRO A 112 24.98 11.05 23.40
N ALA A 113 24.13 10.98 22.36
CA ALA A 113 24.44 11.40 21.00
C ALA A 113 25.76 10.83 20.46
N THR A 114 26.05 9.56 20.76
CA THR A 114 27.34 8.93 20.49
C THR A 114 27.15 7.63 19.70
N VAL A 115 28.00 7.45 18.68
CA VAL A 115 28.08 6.19 17.93
C VAL A 115 28.82 5.16 18.76
N TYR A 116 28.25 3.98 18.87
CA TYR A 116 28.85 2.79 19.44
C TYR A 116 28.84 1.65 18.43
N TYR A 117 29.85 0.79 18.51
CA TYR A 117 29.83 -0.53 17.91
C TYR A 117 29.57 -1.54 19.02
N ILE A 118 28.53 -2.36 18.84
CA ILE A 118 28.13 -3.38 19.81
C ILE A 118 28.30 -4.77 19.19
N ARG A 119 28.75 -5.73 19.98
CA ARG A 119 29.05 -7.06 19.49
C ARG A 119 28.73 -8.12 20.54
N ALA A 120 27.91 -9.09 20.19
CA ALA A 120 27.60 -10.21 21.06
C ALA A 120 28.84 -11.13 21.24
N TYR A 121 29.04 -11.69 22.43
CA TYR A 121 30.05 -12.69 22.67
C TYR A 121 29.55 -13.82 23.58
N VAL A 122 30.19 -14.98 23.42
CA VAL A 122 30.11 -16.11 24.36
C VAL A 122 31.56 -16.52 24.72
N MET A 123 31.87 -16.51 26.01
CA MET A 123 33.13 -17.05 26.52
C MET A 123 32.88 -18.45 27.07
N LYS A 124 33.65 -19.42 26.59
CA LYS A 124 33.61 -20.79 27.07
C LYS A 124 34.44 -20.97 28.32
N LYS A 125 34.22 -22.07 29.05
CA LYS A 125 34.99 -22.43 30.25
C LYS A 125 36.46 -22.70 29.99
N ASP A 126 36.82 -23.08 28.77
CA ASP A 126 38.20 -23.28 28.31
C ASP A 126 38.91 -21.97 27.97
N GLY A 127 38.23 -20.82 28.09
CA GLY A 127 38.77 -19.50 27.77
C GLY A 127 38.52 -19.05 26.33
N THR A 128 38.04 -19.92 25.46
CA THR A 128 37.72 -19.53 24.06
C THR A 128 36.54 -18.53 24.03
N VAL A 129 36.70 -17.45 23.24
CA VAL A 129 35.62 -16.46 23.03
C VAL A 129 35.14 -16.54 21.59
N VAL A 130 33.84 -16.72 21.42
CA VAL A 130 33.18 -16.70 20.14
C VAL A 130 32.37 -15.40 20.03
N TYR A 131 32.56 -14.68 18.95
CA TYR A 131 31.93 -13.37 18.71
C TYR A 131 30.92 -13.42 17.55
N GLY A 132 29.85 -12.61 17.64
CA GLY A 132 29.03 -12.24 16.50
C GLY A 132 29.67 -11.14 15.64
N ASP A 133 29.01 -10.71 14.60
CA ASP A 133 29.43 -9.54 13.83
C ASP A 133 29.14 -8.25 14.62
N PRO A 134 29.97 -7.21 14.48
CA PRO A 134 29.71 -5.92 15.12
C PRO A 134 28.51 -5.21 14.42
N VAL A 135 27.75 -4.48 15.22
CA VAL A 135 26.62 -3.67 14.75
C VAL A 135 26.84 -2.22 15.21
N LYS A 136 26.70 -1.26 14.30
CA LYS A 136 26.70 0.17 14.60
C LYS A 136 25.39 0.54 15.28
N ALA A 137 25.46 1.11 16.46
CA ALA A 137 24.34 1.58 17.25
C ALA A 137 24.59 3.02 17.73
N ILE A 138 23.54 3.79 17.96
CA ILE A 138 23.67 5.21 18.30
C ILE A 138 22.79 5.52 19.51
N THR A 139 23.37 6.13 20.54
CA THR A 139 22.59 6.67 21.65
C THR A 139 21.91 7.96 21.25
N ARG A 140 20.75 8.23 21.83
CA ARG A 140 19.98 9.44 21.56
C ARG A 140 20.55 10.66 22.30
N PRO A 141 20.26 11.89 21.85
CA PRO A 141 20.63 13.09 22.63
C PRO A 141 19.87 13.20 23.97
N GLY A 142 18.74 12.48 24.10
CA GLY A 142 17.81 12.62 25.22
C GLY A 142 16.73 13.65 24.97
N GLY A 143 15.64 13.58 25.74
CA GLY A 143 14.51 14.47 25.65
C GLY A 143 14.65 15.74 26.49
N GLY A 144 13.75 16.68 26.26
CA GLY A 144 13.67 17.96 26.98
C GLY A 144 12.26 18.25 27.53
N ILE A 145 11.56 17.23 28.03
CA ILE A 145 10.21 17.36 28.60
C ILE A 145 10.31 17.99 29.98
N THR A 146 9.46 18.99 30.23
CA THR A 146 9.34 19.70 31.52
C THR A 146 7.92 19.56 32.07
N TYR A 147 7.72 19.88 33.33
CA TYR A 147 6.38 19.79 33.95
C TYR A 147 6.15 20.82 35.06
N SER A 148 4.87 21.08 35.34
CA SER A 148 4.35 21.76 36.54
C SER A 148 3.23 20.94 37.16
N ILE A 149 3.06 21.06 38.49
CA ILE A 149 2.06 20.33 39.27
C ILE A 149 1.25 21.33 40.10
N GLU A 150 -0.06 21.30 39.98
CA GLU A 150 -0.95 22.26 40.64
C GLU A 150 -2.16 21.60 41.31
N GLY A 151 -2.59 22.13 42.46
CA GLY A 151 -3.82 21.77 43.12
C GLY A 151 -3.80 20.49 43.98
N PHE A 152 -2.67 19.78 44.06
CA PHE A 152 -2.51 18.61 44.92
C PHE A 152 -2.05 19.00 46.32
N SER A 153 -2.45 18.23 47.32
CA SER A 153 -2.04 18.43 48.71
C SER A 153 -1.81 17.09 49.43
N GLY A 154 -1.11 17.13 50.58
CA GLY A 154 -0.85 15.97 51.41
C GLY A 154 -0.20 14.79 50.65
N ASP A 155 -0.64 13.56 50.96
CA ASP A 155 -0.12 12.34 50.35
C ASP A 155 -0.32 12.28 48.84
N ALA A 156 -1.39 12.86 48.30
CA ALA A 156 -1.61 12.94 46.85
C ALA A 156 -0.52 13.75 46.18
N ASN A 157 -0.11 14.87 46.77
CA ASN A 157 1.01 15.65 46.22
C ASN A 157 2.32 14.85 46.20
N THR A 158 2.63 14.12 47.27
CA THR A 158 3.83 13.29 47.36
C THR A 158 3.83 12.19 46.30
N ARG A 159 2.70 11.50 46.13
CA ARG A 159 2.60 10.43 45.09
C ARG A 159 2.75 11.02 43.69
N ILE A 160 2.07 12.10 43.36
CA ILE A 160 2.13 12.70 42.03
C ILE A 160 3.53 13.25 41.73
N GLN A 161 4.19 13.93 42.66
CA GLN A 161 5.54 14.42 42.45
C GLN A 161 6.53 13.29 42.12
N SER A 162 6.43 12.16 42.86
CA SER A 162 7.28 11.00 42.61
C SER A 162 6.98 10.38 41.24
N ALA A 163 5.69 10.16 40.91
CA ALA A 163 5.26 9.55 39.66
C ALA A 163 5.62 10.39 38.44
N VAL A 164 5.38 11.70 38.47
CA VAL A 164 5.74 12.61 37.36
C VAL A 164 7.22 12.65 37.14
N LYS A 165 8.02 12.76 38.22
CA LYS A 165 9.47 12.76 38.13
C LYS A 165 10.00 11.49 37.44
N GLU A 166 9.48 10.34 37.82
CA GLU A 166 9.88 9.06 37.20
C GLU A 166 9.45 8.98 35.75
N ALA A 167 8.17 9.28 35.44
CA ALA A 167 7.66 9.24 34.07
C ALA A 167 8.41 10.17 33.11
N VAL A 168 8.66 11.42 33.55
CA VAL A 168 9.39 12.40 32.74
C VAL A 168 10.86 12.01 32.58
N ASN A 169 11.51 11.48 33.62
CA ASN A 169 12.88 10.97 33.51
C ASN A 169 12.97 9.81 32.51
N LEU A 170 12.02 8.87 32.52
CA LEU A 170 11.97 7.77 31.56
C LEU A 170 11.83 8.30 30.13
N TRP A 171 10.91 9.20 29.88
CA TRP A 171 10.74 9.74 28.53
C TRP A 171 11.93 10.62 28.12
N ASN A 172 12.53 11.38 29.00
CA ASN A 172 13.75 12.14 28.69
C ASN A 172 14.96 11.23 28.42
N GLU A 173 14.99 10.02 29.01
CA GLU A 173 16.01 9.02 28.70
C GLU A 173 15.76 8.35 27.34
N TYR A 174 14.52 7.95 27.06
CA TYR A 174 14.21 7.06 25.93
C TYR A 174 13.57 7.73 24.71
N THR A 175 13.31 9.04 24.77
CA THR A 175 12.76 9.79 23.63
C THR A 175 13.60 11.02 23.29
N GLY A 176 13.47 11.50 22.06
CA GLY A 176 14.03 12.76 21.60
C GLY A 176 13.02 13.93 21.68
N ILE A 177 11.94 13.80 22.44
CA ILE A 177 10.87 14.81 22.52
C ILE A 177 11.35 16.05 23.26
N HIS A 178 11.28 17.20 22.58
CA HIS A 178 11.63 18.51 23.15
C HIS A 178 10.43 19.45 23.07
N GLY A 179 10.41 20.44 23.98
CA GLY A 179 9.39 21.49 23.99
C GLY A 179 8.02 21.07 24.49
N LEU A 180 7.82 19.83 24.92
CA LEU A 180 6.63 19.38 25.62
C LEU A 180 6.70 19.84 27.07
N HIS A 181 5.68 20.60 27.52
CA HIS A 181 5.46 20.95 28.92
C HIS A 181 4.20 20.27 29.43
N LEU A 182 4.30 19.41 30.44
CA LEU A 182 3.16 18.76 31.09
C LEU A 182 2.61 19.67 32.16
N SER A 183 1.41 20.20 32.01
CA SER A 183 0.71 20.99 33.00
C SER A 183 -0.29 20.09 33.73
N ILE A 184 0.06 19.64 34.94
CA ILE A 184 -0.62 18.56 35.66
C ILE A 184 -1.46 19.16 36.80
N HIS A 185 -2.78 18.97 36.72
CA HIS A 185 -3.75 19.55 37.63
C HIS A 185 -4.51 18.50 38.44
N TYR A 186 -4.84 18.80 39.68
CA TYR A 186 -5.77 18.00 40.47
C TYR A 186 -7.20 18.15 39.92
N GLY A 187 -7.77 17.05 39.48
CA GLY A 187 -9.13 17.01 38.94
C GLY A 187 -10.12 16.38 39.91
N ALA A 188 -10.75 17.18 40.81
CA ALA A 188 -11.69 16.66 41.81
C ALA A 188 -12.85 15.84 41.21
N GLY A 189 -13.28 16.17 39.98
CA GLY A 189 -14.33 15.46 39.24
C GLY A 189 -13.80 14.45 38.20
N THR A 190 -12.48 14.26 38.09
CA THR A 190 -11.88 13.30 37.16
C THR A 190 -11.81 11.94 37.85
N PRO A 191 -12.45 10.88 37.33
CA PRO A 191 -12.47 9.58 38.01
C PRO A 191 -11.11 8.88 38.00
N THR A 192 -10.33 9.08 36.93
CA THR A 192 -9.00 8.46 36.68
C THR A 192 -7.97 9.57 36.43
N ALA A 193 -7.56 9.70 35.19
CA ALA A 193 -6.76 10.80 34.65
C ALA A 193 -7.20 11.06 33.21
N ASP A 194 -6.84 12.22 32.68
CA ASP A 194 -6.98 12.55 31.25
C ASP A 194 -5.89 13.55 30.83
N CYS A 195 -5.57 13.53 29.52
CA CYS A 195 -4.63 14.48 28.94
C CYS A 195 -5.03 14.90 27.53
N SER A 196 -4.87 16.19 27.25
CA SER A 196 -5.04 16.74 25.91
C SER A 196 -3.72 16.70 25.13
N TYR A 197 -3.82 16.71 23.81
CA TYR A 197 -2.66 16.95 22.97
C TYR A 197 -1.94 18.25 23.40
N GLY A 198 -0.63 18.16 23.58
CA GLY A 198 0.18 19.29 24.06
C GLY A 198 0.40 19.34 25.57
N GLY A 199 -0.15 18.37 26.36
CA GLY A 199 0.31 18.11 27.72
C GLY A 199 -0.49 18.78 28.85
N TRP A 200 -1.70 19.28 28.58
CA TRP A 200 -2.60 19.66 29.68
C TRP A 200 -3.28 18.41 30.25
N MET A 201 -3.01 18.09 31.52
CA MET A 201 -3.35 16.82 32.15
C MET A 201 -4.12 17.04 33.46
N ARG A 202 -5.13 16.20 33.75
CA ARG A 202 -5.76 16.11 35.05
C ARG A 202 -5.57 14.72 35.67
N VAL A 203 -5.35 14.68 36.97
CA VAL A 203 -5.31 13.41 37.70
C VAL A 203 -6.29 13.52 38.86
N GLY A 204 -7.19 12.53 38.98
CA GLY A 204 -8.27 12.50 39.96
C GLY A 204 -7.82 12.16 41.38
N PRO A 205 -8.81 12.15 42.34
CA PRO A 205 -8.56 11.89 43.76
C PRO A 205 -8.17 10.46 44.08
N ASN A 206 -8.48 9.50 43.19
CA ASN A 206 -8.21 8.09 43.42
C ASN A 206 -6.71 7.78 43.39
N ALA A 207 -6.17 7.41 44.55
CA ALA A 207 -4.75 7.12 44.74
C ALA A 207 -4.21 6.04 43.78
N SER A 208 -5.07 5.11 43.33
CA SER A 208 -4.67 4.05 42.37
C SER A 208 -4.22 4.58 41.04
N TYR A 209 -4.63 5.80 40.65
CA TYR A 209 -4.22 6.45 39.41
C TYR A 209 -3.13 7.50 39.60
N GLN A 210 -2.72 7.78 40.85
CA GLN A 210 -1.64 8.72 41.16
C GLN A 210 -0.28 8.02 41.13
N ARG A 211 0.10 7.45 39.99
CA ARG A 211 1.23 6.55 39.80
C ARG A 211 1.90 6.71 38.43
N THR A 212 3.13 6.25 38.30
CA THR A 212 3.97 6.39 37.09
C THR A 212 3.30 5.85 35.83
N GLY A 213 2.71 4.64 35.90
CA GLY A 213 2.05 4.04 34.71
C GLY A 213 0.89 4.87 34.19
N THR A 214 0.07 5.46 35.07
CA THR A 214 -0.99 6.40 34.66
C THR A 214 -0.41 7.61 33.94
N LEU A 215 0.68 8.19 34.46
CA LEU A 215 1.29 9.36 33.83
C LEU A 215 1.89 9.01 32.47
N LEU A 216 2.53 7.85 32.32
CA LEU A 216 3.04 7.37 31.04
C LEU A 216 1.91 7.16 30.03
N HIS A 217 0.75 6.66 30.49
CA HIS A 217 -0.45 6.56 29.66
C HIS A 217 -0.94 7.93 29.18
N GLU A 218 -1.10 8.88 30.08
CA GLU A 218 -1.56 10.24 29.75
C GLU A 218 -0.55 10.98 28.86
N MET A 219 0.74 10.73 29.00
CA MET A 219 1.77 11.29 28.15
C MET A 219 1.66 10.81 26.69
N LEU A 220 1.15 9.60 26.43
CA LEU A 220 0.84 9.17 25.07
C LEU A 220 -0.25 10.03 24.43
N HIS A 221 -1.27 10.42 25.19
CA HIS A 221 -2.28 11.37 24.71
C HIS A 221 -1.68 12.75 24.44
N ALA A 222 -0.71 13.18 25.27
CA ALA A 222 -0.01 14.45 25.07
C ALA A 222 0.72 14.54 23.72
N ILE A 223 1.24 13.43 23.20
CA ILE A 223 1.93 13.38 21.91
C ILE A 223 1.05 12.96 20.73
N GLY A 224 -0.23 12.62 20.98
CA GLY A 224 -1.18 12.42 19.89
C GLY A 224 -1.90 11.09 19.83
N VAL A 225 -1.54 10.08 20.63
CA VAL A 225 -2.32 8.84 20.69
C VAL A 225 -3.74 9.16 21.17
N GLY A 226 -4.73 8.88 20.35
CA GLY A 226 -6.15 9.16 20.63
C GLY A 226 -6.58 10.62 20.57
N THR A 227 -5.67 11.58 20.42
CA THR A 227 -5.96 13.02 20.54
C THR A 227 -5.78 13.81 19.26
N ILE A 228 -5.19 13.21 18.20
CA ILE A 228 -5.01 13.88 16.90
C ILE A 228 -5.52 13.03 15.75
N GLY A 229 -5.82 13.71 14.62
CA GLY A 229 -6.34 13.07 13.41
C GLY A 229 -5.41 12.03 12.80
N THR A 230 -4.09 12.16 12.98
CA THR A 230 -3.14 11.13 12.50
C THR A 230 -3.39 9.78 13.16
N TRP A 231 -3.69 9.74 14.45
CA TRP A 231 -4.06 8.50 15.12
C TRP A 231 -5.48 8.05 14.76
N GLN A 232 -6.44 8.96 14.75
CA GLN A 232 -7.86 8.64 14.66
C GLN A 232 -8.34 8.33 13.25
N ASN A 233 -7.75 8.96 12.22
CA ASN A 233 -8.33 8.98 10.87
C ASN A 233 -7.32 8.65 9.75
N ASN A 234 -6.02 8.46 10.04
CA ASN A 234 -5.04 8.23 9.01
C ASN A 234 -4.93 6.75 8.66
N ALA A 235 -5.65 6.31 7.63
CA ALA A 235 -5.61 4.95 7.14
C ALA A 235 -4.23 4.53 6.57
N PHE A 236 -3.35 5.48 6.30
CA PHE A 236 -1.99 5.20 5.83
C PHE A 236 -1.06 4.70 6.95
N LEU A 237 -1.32 5.11 8.20
CA LEU A 237 -0.57 4.65 9.37
C LEU A 237 -1.29 3.58 10.20
N ARG A 238 -2.58 3.37 9.95
CA ARG A 238 -3.38 2.40 10.70
C ARG A 238 -4.24 1.56 9.78
N ALA A 239 -4.17 0.24 9.93
CA ALA A 239 -4.96 -0.70 9.14
C ALA A 239 -6.48 -0.51 9.33
N ASN A 240 -6.89 -0.09 10.55
CA ASN A 240 -8.26 0.28 10.86
C ASN A 240 -8.22 1.28 12.02
N THR A 241 -8.79 2.46 11.83
CA THR A 241 -8.74 3.53 12.84
C THR A 241 -9.65 3.29 14.04
N THR A 242 -10.64 2.42 13.92
CA THR A 242 -11.54 2.06 15.03
C THR A 242 -10.94 0.99 15.93
N HIS A 243 -10.52 -0.13 15.34
CA HIS A 243 -9.84 -1.24 16.03
C HIS A 243 -8.86 -1.88 15.06
N GLY A 244 -7.63 -1.41 15.03
CA GLY A 244 -6.62 -1.91 14.12
C GLY A 244 -5.22 -1.73 14.65
N TYR A 245 -4.25 -2.12 13.85
CA TYR A 245 -2.85 -2.03 14.23
C TYR A 245 -2.14 -0.90 13.48
N TRP A 246 -1.06 -0.44 14.12
CA TRP A 246 -0.16 0.56 13.57
C TRP A 246 0.66 -0.03 12.43
N LEU A 247 0.78 0.70 11.33
CA LEU A 247 1.50 0.26 10.12
C LEU A 247 2.94 0.76 10.07
N GLY A 248 3.30 1.73 10.90
CA GLY A 248 4.64 2.29 10.93
C GLY A 248 5.70 1.23 11.26
N SER A 249 6.79 1.25 10.51
CA SER A 249 7.85 0.24 10.60
C SER A 249 8.68 0.34 11.88
N ARG A 250 8.83 1.56 12.43
CA ARG A 250 9.67 1.80 13.61
C ARG A 250 9.03 1.26 14.89
N ALA A 251 7.74 1.58 15.13
CA ALA A 251 7.02 1.03 16.27
C ALA A 251 6.86 -0.49 16.17
N THR A 252 6.60 -1.02 14.96
CA THR A 252 6.57 -2.46 14.72
C THR A 252 7.91 -3.14 15.03
N ARG A 253 9.03 -2.55 14.56
CA ARG A 253 10.39 -3.03 14.83
C ARG A 253 10.70 -3.01 16.32
N ALA A 254 10.39 -1.92 17.01
CA ALA A 254 10.63 -1.77 18.44
C ALA A 254 9.83 -2.79 19.27
N LEU A 255 8.56 -2.97 18.94
CA LEU A 255 7.70 -3.93 19.62
C LEU A 255 8.17 -5.37 19.41
N ARG A 256 8.47 -5.77 18.16
CA ARG A 256 8.95 -7.11 17.84
C ARG A 256 10.29 -7.43 18.50
N PHE A 257 11.20 -6.46 18.55
CA PHE A 257 12.44 -6.59 19.31
C PHE A 257 12.16 -6.78 20.79
N TRP A 258 11.29 -5.93 21.39
CA TRP A 258 11.00 -5.98 22.81
C TRP A 258 10.33 -7.29 23.22
N ASP A 259 9.34 -7.75 22.44
CA ASP A 259 8.61 -8.98 22.69
C ASP A 259 9.36 -10.26 22.30
N ASN A 260 10.47 -10.15 21.56
CA ASN A 260 11.13 -11.28 20.90
C ASN A 260 10.14 -12.11 20.06
N ASN A 261 9.25 -11.44 19.37
CA ASN A 261 8.20 -12.08 18.59
C ASN A 261 8.03 -11.36 17.24
N PRO A 262 8.37 -12.02 16.11
CA PRO A 262 8.30 -11.40 14.78
C PRO A 262 6.86 -11.11 14.30
N THR A 263 5.85 -11.60 15.01
CA THR A 263 4.42 -11.40 14.67
C THR A 263 3.71 -10.38 15.56
N SER A 264 4.40 -9.79 16.54
CA SER A 264 3.82 -8.74 17.39
C SER A 264 3.37 -7.55 16.57
N GLN A 265 2.19 -7.03 16.90
CA GLN A 265 1.56 -5.87 16.27
C GLN A 265 1.12 -4.87 17.35
N LEU A 266 1.42 -3.59 17.13
CA LEU A 266 0.92 -2.51 17.97
C LEU A 266 -0.51 -2.20 17.55
N ASN A 267 -1.46 -2.56 18.41
CA ASN A 267 -2.89 -2.37 18.17
C ASN A 267 -3.38 -1.07 18.81
N GLY A 268 -4.57 -0.63 18.43
CA GLY A 268 -5.23 0.50 19.07
C GLY A 268 -6.68 0.66 18.63
N ASP A 269 -7.47 1.29 19.48
CA ASP A 269 -8.78 1.85 19.15
C ASP A 269 -8.66 3.33 18.77
N GLY A 270 -9.77 4.07 18.77
CA GLY A 270 -9.76 5.50 18.47
C GLY A 270 -9.03 6.35 19.52
N THR A 271 -8.74 5.81 20.71
CA THR A 271 -8.22 6.56 21.87
C THR A 271 -6.92 5.98 22.42
N HIS A 272 -6.77 4.66 22.47
CA HIS A 272 -5.71 3.96 23.20
C HIS A 272 -4.88 3.06 22.29
N MET A 273 -3.68 2.70 22.76
CA MET A 273 -2.84 1.69 22.14
C MET A 273 -2.55 0.51 23.09
N TRP A 274 -2.24 -0.65 22.54
CA TRP A 274 -1.76 -1.84 23.25
C TRP A 274 -0.92 -2.77 22.33
N PRO A 275 0.05 -3.56 22.86
CA PRO A 275 0.46 -3.62 24.27
C PRO A 275 1.25 -2.37 24.70
N TYR A 276 1.59 -2.30 25.98
CA TYR A 276 2.39 -1.25 26.63
C TYR A 276 1.78 0.16 26.70
N GLY A 277 0.48 0.31 26.37
CA GLY A 277 -0.25 1.56 26.52
C GLY A 277 -0.58 1.91 27.99
N VAL A 278 -0.49 0.94 28.90
CA VAL A 278 -0.81 1.06 30.33
C VAL A 278 -2.22 1.64 30.54
N ASN A 279 -3.21 1.10 29.79
CA ASN A 279 -4.57 1.63 29.71
C ASN A 279 -5.43 1.42 30.99
N GLY A 280 -4.87 0.81 32.02
CA GLY A 280 -5.57 0.60 33.27
C GLY A 280 -4.66 0.15 34.37
N ALA A 281 -5.12 0.32 35.63
CA ALA A 281 -4.35 -0.10 36.80
C ALA A 281 -3.96 -1.60 36.80
N HIS A 282 -4.73 -2.42 36.09
CA HIS A 282 -4.44 -3.86 35.96
C HIS A 282 -3.29 -4.16 35.00
N GLU A 283 -2.96 -3.26 34.08
CA GLU A 283 -1.81 -3.38 33.19
C GLU A 283 -0.52 -2.86 33.81
N ASP A 284 -0.63 -1.96 34.77
CA ASP A 284 0.49 -1.36 35.47
C ASP A 284 0.98 -2.27 36.60
N ASN A 285 1.95 -3.11 36.27
CA ASN A 285 2.60 -4.02 37.21
C ASN A 285 3.77 -3.38 37.98
N GLY A 286 4.06 -2.09 37.74
CA GLY A 286 5.15 -1.35 38.39
C GLY A 286 6.56 -1.76 37.94
N THR A 287 6.69 -2.54 36.88
CA THR A 287 8.02 -3.01 36.46
C THR A 287 8.71 -2.03 35.50
N GLN A 288 10.01 -1.92 35.60
CA GLN A 288 10.83 -1.11 34.70
C GLN A 288 10.69 -1.56 33.24
N ASN A 289 10.54 -2.86 32.98
CA ASN A 289 10.34 -3.40 31.64
C ASN A 289 9.11 -2.80 30.95
N LEU A 290 8.00 -2.67 31.67
CA LEU A 290 6.78 -2.07 31.17
C LEU A 290 6.98 -0.59 30.82
N TYR A 291 7.62 0.17 31.73
CA TYR A 291 7.81 1.60 31.56
C TYR A 291 8.82 1.95 30.47
N ILE A 292 9.90 1.18 30.37
CA ILE A 292 10.88 1.31 29.28
C ILE A 292 10.22 1.00 27.93
N ALA A 293 9.45 -0.09 27.84
CA ALA A 293 8.74 -0.45 26.61
C ALA A 293 7.75 0.64 26.15
N ASN A 294 6.96 1.21 27.09
CA ASN A 294 6.09 2.35 26.81
C ASN A 294 6.88 3.53 26.22
N SER A 295 7.98 3.90 26.84
CA SER A 295 8.81 5.03 26.43
C SER A 295 9.45 4.82 25.05
N LEU A 296 9.98 3.64 24.79
CA LEU A 296 10.57 3.27 23.49
C LEU A 296 9.53 3.22 22.37
N LEU A 297 8.30 2.80 22.67
CA LEU A 297 7.21 2.83 21.70
C LEU A 297 6.68 4.24 21.47
N ALA A 298 6.64 5.09 22.47
CA ALA A 298 6.30 6.51 22.30
C ALA A 298 7.26 7.20 21.32
N GLU A 299 8.56 6.95 21.48
CA GLU A 299 9.58 7.42 20.53
C GLU A 299 9.36 6.87 19.13
N ALA A 300 9.18 5.56 19.01
CA ALA A 300 9.02 4.91 17.71
C ALA A 300 7.76 5.36 16.95
N LEU A 301 6.68 5.68 17.65
CA LEU A 301 5.50 6.33 17.05
C LEU A 301 5.82 7.69 16.46
N GLY A 302 6.65 8.49 17.15
CA GLY A 302 7.15 9.77 16.64
C GLY A 302 8.05 9.59 15.42
N GLU A 303 8.94 8.60 15.43
CA GLU A 303 9.80 8.23 14.29
C GLU A 303 8.98 7.82 13.05
N ASP A 304 7.81 7.19 13.25
CA ASP A 304 6.88 6.82 12.19
C ASP A 304 6.00 7.99 11.71
N GLY A 305 6.03 9.13 12.39
CA GLY A 305 5.26 10.31 12.02
C GLY A 305 3.90 10.43 12.68
N LEU A 306 3.73 10.01 13.93
CA LEU A 306 2.49 10.22 14.68
C LEU A 306 2.06 11.70 14.67
N ALA A 307 3.02 12.63 14.81
CA ALA A 307 2.81 14.07 14.73
C ALA A 307 3.87 14.74 13.81
N PRO A 308 3.88 14.44 12.52
CA PRO A 308 5.00 14.75 11.63
C PRO A 308 5.22 16.24 11.37
N THR A 309 4.18 17.05 11.58
CA THR A 309 4.23 18.52 11.34
C THR A 309 4.34 19.33 12.63
N SER A 310 4.37 18.68 13.77
CA SER A 310 4.58 19.36 15.06
C SER A 310 6.07 19.49 15.34
N GLY A 311 6.58 20.70 15.23
CA GLY A 311 8.00 20.96 15.56
C GLY A 311 8.39 20.61 17.00
N GLN A 312 7.42 20.42 17.90
CA GLN A 312 7.64 20.04 19.28
C GLN A 312 7.76 18.52 19.49
N PHE A 313 7.08 17.71 18.65
CA PHE A 313 6.93 16.28 18.84
C PHE A 313 7.42 15.45 17.65
N ALA A 314 7.90 16.11 16.60
CA ALA A 314 8.64 15.41 15.58
C ALA A 314 9.94 14.89 16.20
N THR A 315 10.13 13.58 16.15
CA THR A 315 11.33 12.93 16.73
C THR A 315 12.30 12.59 15.60
N PRO A 316 13.26 13.48 15.30
CA PRO A 316 14.34 13.12 14.38
C PRO A 316 15.14 11.97 14.99
N ALA A 317 15.46 10.97 14.17
CA ALA A 317 16.09 9.75 14.65
C ALA A 317 16.95 9.10 13.57
N TYR A 318 17.79 8.15 14.00
CA TYR A 318 18.57 7.30 13.12
C TYR A 318 17.67 6.21 12.48
N VAL A 319 16.89 6.60 11.49
CA VAL A 319 15.92 5.72 10.82
C VAL A 319 16.49 5.06 9.56
N PHE A 320 17.51 5.63 8.96
CA PHE A 320 18.26 5.08 7.85
C PHE A 320 19.69 4.74 8.31
N GLU A 321 20.01 3.45 8.32
CA GLU A 321 21.31 2.95 8.80
C GLU A 321 22.36 3.11 7.69
N GLN A 322 22.92 4.32 7.56
CA GLN A 322 23.94 4.65 6.57
C GLN A 322 25.34 4.18 6.99
N ASP A 323 26.18 3.97 5.98
CA ASP A 323 27.64 3.83 6.10
C ASP A 323 28.29 5.03 5.41
N ASP A 324 29.20 5.72 6.12
CA ASP A 324 29.87 6.94 5.64
C ASP A 324 30.74 6.70 4.39
N ASN A 325 31.15 5.45 4.13
CA ASN A 325 31.98 5.07 3.00
C ASN A 325 31.15 4.57 1.79
N THR A 326 29.86 4.41 1.96
CA THR A 326 28.98 3.88 0.92
C THR A 326 28.40 4.99 0.05
N LYS A 327 28.39 4.77 -1.25
CA LYS A 327 27.65 5.59 -2.21
C LYS A 327 26.21 5.14 -2.25
N TYR A 328 25.29 6.07 -2.10
CA TYR A 328 23.86 5.82 -2.19
C TYR A 328 23.25 6.46 -3.43
N TYR A 329 22.18 5.85 -3.94
CA TYR A 329 21.44 6.26 -5.12
C TYR A 329 19.98 6.46 -4.72
N LEU A 330 19.43 7.66 -4.99
CA LEU A 330 18.08 8.00 -4.60
C LEU A 330 17.14 7.80 -5.80
N LYS A 331 16.19 6.89 -5.65
CA LYS A 331 15.12 6.61 -6.63
C LYS A 331 13.79 7.05 -6.08
N ASN A 332 13.00 7.82 -6.84
CA ASN A 332 11.66 8.20 -6.41
C ASN A 332 10.70 6.99 -6.47
N GLU A 333 9.81 6.86 -5.47
CA GLU A 333 8.85 5.76 -5.35
C GLU A 333 7.69 5.88 -6.34
N GLU A 334 7.19 7.09 -6.57
CA GLU A 334 6.15 7.37 -7.55
C GLU A 334 6.75 7.38 -8.97
N LEU A 335 5.96 7.30 -9.97
CA LEU A 335 6.31 7.46 -11.37
C LEU A 335 6.79 6.18 -12.06
N GLY A 336 6.03 5.16 -11.77
CA GLY A 336 6.14 3.91 -12.51
C GLY A 336 7.47 3.21 -12.28
N ILE A 337 7.75 2.36 -13.19
CA ILE A 337 8.84 1.42 -13.16
C ILE A 337 10.08 2.03 -13.80
N SER A 338 9.95 3.23 -14.41
CA SER A 338 11.08 3.90 -15.02
C SER A 338 12.17 4.16 -13.99
N SER A 339 13.39 3.78 -14.33
CA SER A 339 14.56 3.89 -13.48
C SER A 339 15.03 5.33 -13.39
N LYS A 340 14.28 6.18 -12.64
CA LYS A 340 14.65 7.58 -12.47
C LYS A 340 15.40 7.79 -11.16
N PHE A 341 16.60 8.33 -11.28
CA PHE A 341 17.48 8.61 -10.15
C PHE A 341 17.72 10.10 -9.95
N LEU A 342 17.89 10.51 -8.69
CA LEU A 342 18.28 11.86 -8.34
C LEU A 342 19.75 12.10 -8.70
N ARG A 343 20.02 13.14 -9.48
CA ARG A 343 21.39 13.56 -9.83
C ARG A 343 21.59 15.07 -9.77
N ILE A 344 22.83 15.50 -9.90
CA ILE A 344 23.19 16.90 -10.15
C ILE A 344 23.62 17.05 -11.61
N ASP A 345 23.12 18.08 -12.30
CA ASP A 345 23.60 18.44 -13.63
C ASP A 345 24.93 19.22 -13.59
N LYS A 346 25.51 19.49 -14.78
CA LYS A 346 26.79 20.20 -14.90
C LYS A 346 26.75 21.64 -14.36
N THR A 347 25.56 22.21 -14.16
CA THR A 347 25.36 23.55 -13.61
C THR A 347 25.10 23.56 -12.11
N GLY A 348 24.99 22.40 -11.49
CA GLY A 348 24.74 22.21 -10.07
C GLY A 348 23.25 22.17 -9.69
N ASN A 349 22.34 21.99 -10.65
CA ASN A 349 20.91 21.84 -10.37
C ASN A 349 20.56 20.36 -10.08
N LEU A 350 19.62 20.20 -9.16
CA LEU A 350 19.02 18.90 -8.90
C LEU A 350 18.04 18.52 -10.02
N GLN A 351 18.19 17.32 -10.49
CA GLN A 351 17.31 16.67 -11.48
C GLN A 351 17.03 15.23 -11.07
N TRP A 352 15.91 14.69 -11.51
CA TRP A 352 15.67 13.25 -11.49
C TRP A 352 15.45 12.79 -12.93
N VAL A 353 16.21 11.81 -13.36
CA VAL A 353 16.28 11.43 -14.77
C VAL A 353 16.26 9.92 -14.90
N ALA A 354 15.68 9.46 -16.02
CA ALA A 354 15.74 8.06 -16.39
C ALA A 354 17.19 7.67 -16.70
N MET A 355 17.67 6.62 -16.08
CA MET A 355 18.93 5.97 -16.36
C MET A 355 18.85 4.54 -15.81
N SER A 356 19.55 3.59 -16.44
CA SER A 356 19.65 2.25 -15.91
C SER A 356 20.37 2.27 -14.55
N ALA A 357 20.20 1.21 -13.77
CA ALA A 357 20.95 1.08 -12.52
C ALA A 357 22.46 1.02 -12.75
N ASP A 358 22.90 0.42 -13.84
CA ASP A 358 24.32 0.38 -14.23
C ASP A 358 24.84 1.79 -14.56
N GLU A 359 24.12 2.55 -15.40
CA GLU A 359 24.49 3.94 -15.68
C GLU A 359 24.49 4.83 -14.42
N ALA A 360 23.52 4.64 -13.53
CA ALA A 360 23.44 5.40 -12.28
C ALA A 360 24.63 5.08 -11.38
N THR A 361 24.98 3.80 -11.24
CA THR A 361 26.07 3.34 -10.35
C THR A 361 27.46 3.65 -10.89
N GLU A 362 27.62 3.83 -12.19
CA GLU A 362 28.83 4.28 -12.85
C GLU A 362 28.97 5.81 -12.89
N ASN A 363 27.93 6.56 -12.50
CA ASN A 363 27.85 8.00 -12.64
C ASN A 363 27.84 8.70 -11.29
N ASP A 364 28.99 9.23 -10.87
CA ASP A 364 29.14 9.95 -9.59
C ASP A 364 28.22 11.18 -9.46
N SER A 365 27.64 11.70 -10.55
CA SER A 365 26.63 12.78 -10.46
C SER A 365 25.29 12.28 -9.87
N ALA A 366 25.00 10.97 -9.95
CA ALA A 366 23.84 10.32 -9.33
C ALA A 366 24.16 9.71 -7.94
N ALA A 367 25.44 9.70 -7.56
CA ALA A 367 25.90 9.13 -6.31
C ALA A 367 25.92 10.18 -5.18
N TRP A 368 25.47 9.74 -4.00
CA TRP A 368 25.35 10.57 -2.81
C TRP A 368 26.02 9.94 -1.60
N ASN A 369 26.77 10.71 -0.84
CA ASN A 369 27.14 10.36 0.52
C ASN A 369 26.01 10.85 1.44
N VAL A 370 25.50 9.96 2.28
CA VAL A 370 24.50 10.26 3.30
C VAL A 370 25.19 10.21 4.64
N THR A 371 25.25 11.32 5.37
CA THR A 371 25.85 11.40 6.69
C THR A 371 24.78 11.70 7.73
N PHE A 372 24.97 11.17 8.94
CA PHE A 372 24.07 11.36 10.08
C PHE A 372 24.81 12.08 11.20
N ASP A 373 24.20 13.10 11.77
CA ASP A 373 24.71 13.80 12.94
C ASP A 373 23.99 13.29 14.20
N PRO A 374 24.67 12.56 15.10
CA PRO A 374 24.06 12.02 16.31
C PRO A 374 23.55 13.10 17.29
N ALA A 375 24.15 14.30 17.25
CA ALA A 375 23.78 15.39 18.15
C ALA A 375 22.42 16.01 17.82
N THR A 376 22.07 16.06 16.53
CA THR A 376 20.83 16.63 16.03
C THR A 376 19.84 15.58 15.55
N CYS A 377 20.29 14.35 15.32
CA CYS A 377 19.55 13.27 14.67
C CYS A 377 19.08 13.60 13.24
N TYR A 378 19.80 14.45 12.53
CA TYR A 378 19.53 14.83 11.16
C TYR A 378 20.54 14.26 10.19
N TYR A 379 20.10 14.17 8.92
CA TYR A 379 20.92 13.70 7.80
C TYR A 379 21.34 14.86 6.92
N SER A 380 22.49 14.70 6.26
CA SER A 380 22.89 15.55 5.15
C SER A 380 23.28 14.71 3.94
N LEU A 381 23.01 15.24 2.74
CA LEU A 381 23.22 14.54 1.48
C LEU A 381 24.23 15.35 0.63
N LYS A 382 25.41 14.76 0.39
CA LYS A 382 26.51 15.34 -0.38
C LYS A 382 26.71 14.58 -1.68
N ASN A 383 26.64 15.26 -2.79
CA ASN A 383 26.89 14.63 -4.08
C ASN A 383 28.36 14.28 -4.29
N VAL A 384 28.63 13.07 -4.75
CA VAL A 384 30.00 12.53 -4.89
C VAL A 384 30.80 13.27 -5.97
N ALA A 385 30.22 13.54 -7.15
CA ALA A 385 30.93 14.17 -8.26
C ALA A 385 31.29 15.64 -7.97
N THR A 386 30.42 16.36 -7.27
CA THR A 386 30.54 17.82 -7.17
C THR A 386 30.92 18.33 -5.77
N GLY A 387 30.80 17.47 -4.76
CA GLY A 387 30.97 17.87 -3.35
C GLY A 387 29.89 18.82 -2.82
N ARG A 388 28.79 19.03 -3.58
CA ARG A 388 27.70 19.92 -3.21
C ARG A 388 26.70 19.22 -2.32
N TYR A 389 26.23 19.94 -1.30
CA TYR A 389 25.13 19.48 -0.46
C TYR A 389 23.77 19.90 -1.04
N ILE A 390 22.75 19.09 -0.87
CA ILE A 390 21.36 19.52 -1.03
C ILE A 390 21.08 20.60 0.03
N THR A 391 20.50 21.71 -0.38
CA THR A 391 20.31 22.88 0.49
C THR A 391 18.91 23.44 0.32
N TYR A 392 18.18 23.61 1.42
CA TYR A 392 16.91 24.30 1.43
C TYR A 392 17.10 25.82 1.21
N SER A 393 16.23 26.42 0.42
CA SER A 393 16.31 27.84 0.09
C SER A 393 14.93 28.47 -0.01
N THR A 394 14.68 29.49 0.76
CA THR A 394 13.47 30.32 0.64
C THR A 394 13.50 31.26 -0.57
N SER A 395 14.64 31.38 -1.22
CA SER A 395 14.80 32.18 -2.44
C SER A 395 14.72 31.30 -3.69
N GLY A 396 13.94 31.73 -4.69
CA GLY A 396 13.73 31.00 -5.93
C GLY A 396 12.44 30.16 -5.92
N THR A 397 12.04 29.66 -7.10
CA THR A 397 10.74 28.97 -7.30
C THR A 397 10.73 27.52 -6.84
N ASN A 398 11.90 26.91 -6.60
CA ASN A 398 11.99 25.48 -6.30
C ASN A 398 12.11 25.17 -4.81
N GLY A 399 12.46 26.13 -3.95
CA GLY A 399 12.65 25.91 -2.53
C GLY A 399 13.84 25.00 -2.17
N ILE A 400 14.59 24.50 -3.16
CA ILE A 400 15.71 23.59 -3.02
C ILE A 400 16.78 23.91 -4.05
N LYS A 401 18.05 23.78 -3.67
CA LYS A 401 19.23 23.99 -4.55
C LYS A 401 20.40 23.16 -4.02
N THR A 402 21.56 23.30 -4.64
CA THR A 402 22.80 22.72 -4.14
C THR A 402 23.81 23.79 -3.77
N LYS A 403 24.70 23.49 -2.83
CA LYS A 403 25.73 24.40 -2.31
C LYS A 403 27.01 23.67 -1.95
N ILE A 404 28.16 24.26 -2.25
CA ILE A 404 29.44 23.86 -1.65
C ILE A 404 29.58 24.60 -0.32
N THR A 405 29.83 23.88 0.74
CA THR A 405 30.03 24.45 2.08
C THR A 405 30.87 23.51 2.97
N ASP A 406 31.71 24.08 3.80
CA ASP A 406 32.41 23.35 4.86
C ASP A 406 31.66 23.40 6.20
N ASN A 407 30.65 24.28 6.29
CA ASN A 407 29.79 24.44 7.46
C ASN A 407 28.35 24.01 7.13
N ILE A 408 27.98 22.85 7.63
CA ILE A 408 26.61 22.35 7.53
C ILE A 408 25.74 23.11 8.52
N SER A 409 24.66 23.70 8.02
CA SER A 409 23.65 24.40 8.82
C SER A 409 22.31 23.66 8.73
N ALA A 410 21.32 24.12 9.47
CA ALA A 410 19.95 23.58 9.37
C ALA A 410 19.37 23.58 7.93
N LYS A 411 19.92 24.38 7.02
CA LYS A 411 19.51 24.39 5.60
C LYS A 411 19.99 23.16 4.84
N GLU A 412 21.12 22.58 5.22
CA GLU A 412 21.70 21.38 4.65
C GLU A 412 21.32 20.11 5.44
N GLN A 413 20.53 20.25 6.51
CA GLN A 413 20.07 19.16 7.36
C GLN A 413 18.63 18.77 7.04
N PHE A 414 18.38 17.46 7.04
CA PHE A 414 17.11 16.88 6.69
C PHE A 414 16.68 15.83 7.70
N HIS A 415 15.43 15.84 8.02
CA HIS A 415 14.75 14.77 8.73
C HIS A 415 14.31 13.72 7.71
N LEU A 416 14.63 12.44 7.95
CA LEU A 416 14.10 11.33 7.21
C LEU A 416 12.91 10.74 7.96
N LEU A 417 11.77 10.67 7.30
CA LEU A 417 10.56 10.04 7.84
C LEU A 417 10.26 8.78 7.01
N PRO A 418 10.28 7.58 7.59
CA PRO A 418 10.08 6.34 6.84
C PRO A 418 8.61 6.17 6.44
N SER A 419 8.39 5.71 5.21
CA SER A 419 7.07 5.29 4.74
C SER A 419 6.65 3.98 5.41
N PRO A 420 5.37 3.81 5.78
CA PRO A 420 4.85 2.52 6.23
C PRO A 420 4.74 1.48 5.09
N VAL A 421 4.83 1.92 3.83
CA VAL A 421 4.71 1.04 2.66
C VAL A 421 6.04 0.37 2.35
N GLU A 422 6.06 -0.95 2.33
CA GLU A 422 7.15 -1.74 1.78
C GLU A 422 7.09 -1.66 0.25
N VAL A 423 8.14 -1.14 -0.37
CA VAL A 423 8.24 -0.99 -1.83
C VAL A 423 8.84 -2.23 -2.47
N ALA A 424 9.83 -2.82 -1.82
CA ALA A 424 10.53 -4.02 -2.29
C ALA A 424 11.18 -4.76 -1.11
N THR A 425 11.50 -6.03 -1.31
CA THR A 425 12.39 -6.79 -0.43
C THR A 425 13.70 -7.03 -1.18
N LEU A 426 14.78 -6.40 -0.72
CA LEU A 426 16.12 -6.52 -1.31
C LEU A 426 17.07 -7.17 -0.29
N ASN A 427 17.87 -8.13 -0.71
CA ASN A 427 18.75 -8.91 0.18
C ASN A 427 18.03 -9.47 1.44
N GLY A 428 16.74 -9.78 1.31
CA GLY A 428 15.89 -10.27 2.41
C GLY A 428 15.43 -9.20 3.40
N GLU A 429 15.68 -7.91 3.13
CA GLU A 429 15.27 -6.77 3.95
C GLU A 429 14.19 -5.95 3.24
N ALA A 430 13.11 -5.62 3.96
CA ALA A 430 12.07 -4.74 3.46
C ALA A 430 12.61 -3.32 3.24
N LYS A 431 12.39 -2.75 2.06
CA LYS A 431 12.78 -1.39 1.71
C LYS A 431 11.57 -0.47 1.70
N HIS A 432 11.73 0.66 2.36
CA HIS A 432 10.75 1.70 2.48
C HIS A 432 11.26 2.98 1.84
N GLY A 433 10.37 3.78 1.26
CA GLY A 433 10.70 5.14 0.86
C GLY A 433 10.79 6.07 2.07
N TYR A 434 11.48 7.18 1.92
CA TYR A 434 11.61 8.22 2.95
C TYR A 434 11.12 9.56 2.42
N TRP A 435 10.35 10.29 3.25
CA TRP A 435 10.22 11.73 3.07
C TRP A 435 11.50 12.39 3.56
N ILE A 436 12.14 13.17 2.69
CA ILE A 436 13.37 13.90 2.98
C ILE A 436 12.99 15.36 3.21
N GLY A 437 12.72 15.73 4.45
CA GLY A 437 12.19 17.02 4.84
C GLY A 437 13.23 17.94 5.48
N ASN A 438 13.26 19.21 5.06
CA ASN A 438 14.21 20.15 5.62
C ASN A 438 13.80 20.65 7.00
N VAL A 439 14.74 20.72 7.94
CA VAL A 439 14.51 21.04 9.36
C VAL A 439 14.19 22.51 9.64
N THR A 440 14.53 23.44 8.76
CA THR A 440 14.23 24.88 8.94
C THR A 440 12.78 25.23 8.65
N SER A 441 12.01 24.29 8.13
CA SER A 441 10.60 24.48 7.74
C SER A 441 9.67 23.98 8.83
N ASN A 442 8.80 24.84 9.34
CA ASN A 442 7.75 24.46 10.30
C ASN A 442 6.78 23.39 9.76
N ARG A 443 6.86 23.05 8.46
CA ARG A 443 5.99 22.08 7.79
C ARG A 443 6.77 21.01 7.03
N MET A 444 8.02 20.77 7.40
CA MET A 444 8.85 19.81 6.70
C MET A 444 8.69 19.89 5.18
N ASN A 445 9.24 20.92 4.53
CA ASN A 445 9.25 20.95 3.08
C ASN A 445 10.11 19.82 2.55
N CYS A 446 9.49 18.89 1.85
CA CYS A 446 10.10 17.64 1.41
C CYS A 446 10.59 17.73 -0.03
N LEU A 447 11.67 17.01 -0.31
CA LEU A 447 12.19 16.79 -1.65
C LEU A 447 11.11 16.12 -2.52
N THR A 448 10.64 16.82 -3.54
CA THR A 448 9.50 16.43 -4.37
C THR A 448 9.88 16.33 -5.83
N ALA A 449 9.69 15.15 -6.43
CA ALA A 449 9.79 14.97 -7.88
C ALA A 449 8.63 15.69 -8.60
N GLN A 450 8.90 16.23 -9.79
CA GLN A 450 7.90 16.85 -10.64
C GLN A 450 7.78 16.06 -11.95
N GLU A 451 6.67 16.13 -12.64
CA GLU A 451 6.47 15.49 -13.96
C GLU A 451 7.57 15.83 -14.98
N THR A 452 8.14 17.03 -14.84
CA THR A 452 9.37 17.40 -15.52
C THR A 452 10.57 16.87 -14.71
N THR A 453 11.77 16.86 -15.25
CA THR A 453 12.99 16.43 -14.54
C THR A 453 13.35 17.29 -13.31
N ARG A 454 12.50 18.21 -12.88
CA ARG A 454 12.76 19.18 -11.80
C ARG A 454 12.48 18.58 -10.42
N ILE A 455 13.23 19.08 -9.45
CA ILE A 455 13.02 18.81 -8.03
C ILE A 455 12.59 20.11 -7.33
N LYS A 456 11.58 19.99 -6.47
CA LYS A 456 11.11 21.07 -5.60
C LYS A 456 11.10 20.66 -4.14
N ALA A 457 11.03 21.63 -3.25
CA ALA A 457 10.65 21.42 -1.86
C ALA A 457 9.19 21.84 -1.67
N ASN A 458 8.31 20.89 -1.45
CA ASN A 458 6.88 21.10 -1.20
C ASN A 458 6.52 20.67 0.22
N ALA A 459 5.46 21.26 0.76
CA ALA A 459 4.94 20.86 2.06
C ALA A 459 4.66 19.35 2.09
N LEU A 460 4.95 18.73 3.22
CA LEU A 460 4.76 17.30 3.45
C LEU A 460 3.32 16.87 3.12
N ASN A 461 3.19 15.94 2.21
CA ASN A 461 1.96 15.19 1.95
C ASN A 461 2.10 13.80 2.57
N PHE A 462 1.66 13.66 3.82
CA PHE A 462 1.76 12.41 4.57
C PHE A 462 0.53 11.53 4.32
N SER A 463 0.47 10.97 3.12
CA SER A 463 -0.61 10.08 2.68
C SER A 463 -0.11 9.09 1.63
N ALA A 464 -0.94 8.11 1.27
CA ALA A 464 -0.66 7.20 0.16
C ALA A 464 -0.35 7.95 -1.16
N ALA A 465 -1.08 9.04 -1.44
CA ALA A 465 -0.87 9.89 -2.62
C ALA A 465 0.42 10.75 -2.59
N GLY A 466 1.22 10.65 -1.53
CA GLY A 466 2.47 11.42 -1.37
C GLY A 466 3.71 10.80 -2.04
N GLY A 467 3.56 9.88 -2.99
CA GLY A 467 4.65 9.13 -3.61
C GLY A 467 5.73 9.98 -4.27
N ALA A 468 5.34 11.12 -4.87
CA ALA A 468 6.30 12.08 -5.44
C ALA A 468 7.31 12.65 -4.43
N GLN A 469 7.06 12.51 -3.12
CA GLN A 469 7.92 12.97 -2.03
C GLN A 469 8.70 11.83 -1.35
N ARG A 470 8.43 10.57 -1.70
CA ARG A 470 9.09 9.41 -1.10
C ARG A 470 10.25 8.95 -1.97
N TRP A 471 11.40 8.75 -1.34
CA TRP A 471 12.64 8.38 -2.01
C TRP A 471 13.22 7.11 -1.38
N LEU A 472 13.47 6.12 -2.21
CA LEU A 472 14.31 4.99 -1.85
C LEU A 472 15.77 5.46 -1.80
N ILE A 473 16.49 5.10 -0.76
CA ILE A 473 17.93 5.34 -0.61
C ILE A 473 18.61 3.98 -0.70
N LEU A 474 19.28 3.71 -1.81
CA LEU A 474 19.75 2.38 -2.20
C LEU A 474 21.28 2.37 -2.34
N THR A 475 21.91 1.29 -1.96
CA THR A 475 23.29 0.99 -2.40
C THR A 475 23.31 0.67 -3.90
N GLY A 476 24.49 0.59 -4.51
CA GLY A 476 24.61 0.24 -5.93
C GLY A 476 24.05 -1.16 -6.24
N ASP A 477 24.33 -2.13 -5.36
CA ASP A 477 23.83 -3.50 -5.53
C ASP A 477 22.32 -3.57 -5.34
N GLU A 478 21.76 -2.86 -4.35
CA GLU A 478 20.30 -2.77 -4.15
C GLU A 478 19.61 -2.08 -5.33
N ALA A 479 20.20 -1.05 -5.92
CA ALA A 479 19.66 -0.38 -7.10
C ALA A 479 19.58 -1.34 -8.30
N LYS A 480 20.59 -2.16 -8.50
CA LYS A 480 20.64 -3.20 -9.55
C LYS A 480 19.64 -4.31 -9.28
N GLU A 481 19.56 -4.82 -8.05
CA GLU A 481 18.61 -5.87 -7.66
C GLU A 481 17.16 -5.39 -7.80
N LEU A 482 16.84 -4.17 -7.35
CA LEU A 482 15.52 -3.58 -7.51
C LEU A 482 15.14 -3.48 -8.99
N THR A 483 16.03 -2.96 -9.84
CA THR A 483 15.77 -2.82 -11.27
C THR A 483 15.57 -4.17 -11.94
N ALA A 484 16.36 -5.18 -11.57
CA ALA A 484 16.17 -6.54 -12.08
C ALA A 484 14.83 -7.15 -11.66
N THR A 485 14.39 -6.94 -10.42
CA THR A 485 13.10 -7.41 -9.90
C THR A 485 11.95 -6.73 -10.64
N LEU A 486 11.99 -5.41 -10.74
CA LEU A 486 11.00 -4.63 -11.47
C LEU A 486 10.90 -5.06 -12.93
N ARG A 487 12.03 -5.28 -13.60
CA ARG A 487 12.07 -5.79 -14.98
C ARG A 487 11.26 -7.07 -15.15
N VAL A 488 11.39 -8.03 -14.23
CA VAL A 488 10.66 -9.30 -14.30
C VAL A 488 9.14 -9.08 -14.21
N ASP A 489 8.71 -8.20 -13.35
CA ASP A 489 7.28 -7.91 -13.17
C ASP A 489 6.69 -7.16 -14.37
N ILE A 490 7.44 -6.22 -14.96
CA ILE A 490 7.03 -5.55 -16.20
C ILE A 490 6.98 -6.54 -17.34
N ALA A 491 8.01 -7.35 -17.50
CA ALA A 491 8.07 -8.33 -18.59
C ALA A 491 6.84 -9.27 -18.54
N LYS A 492 6.44 -9.72 -17.34
CA LYS A 492 5.19 -10.51 -17.17
C LYS A 492 3.96 -9.72 -17.59
N LYS A 493 3.86 -8.44 -17.17
CA LYS A 493 2.73 -7.56 -17.50
C LYS A 493 2.64 -7.34 -19.02
N VAL A 494 3.75 -7.00 -19.65
CA VAL A 494 3.84 -6.78 -21.11
C VAL A 494 3.52 -8.08 -21.87
N SER A 495 4.09 -9.22 -21.48
CA SER A 495 3.78 -10.52 -22.09
C SER A 495 2.29 -10.84 -22.00
N ALA A 496 1.68 -10.70 -20.81
CA ALA A 496 0.25 -10.94 -20.62
C ALA A 496 -0.64 -9.99 -21.45
N LEU A 497 -0.19 -8.74 -21.66
CA LEU A 497 -0.87 -7.79 -22.52
C LEU A 497 -0.80 -8.21 -23.99
N LEU A 498 0.39 -8.58 -24.48
CA LEU A 498 0.61 -9.04 -25.84
C LEU A 498 -0.18 -10.32 -26.15
N ASP A 499 -0.28 -11.26 -25.18
CA ASP A 499 -1.07 -12.47 -25.33
C ASP A 499 -2.57 -12.16 -25.46
N LYS A 500 -3.09 -11.22 -24.67
CA LYS A 500 -4.49 -10.75 -24.78
C LYS A 500 -4.77 -10.05 -26.11
N MET A 501 -3.79 -9.31 -26.64
CA MET A 501 -3.89 -8.65 -27.93
C MET A 501 -3.87 -9.67 -29.07
N GLU A 502 -3.01 -10.68 -29.00
CA GLU A 502 -2.95 -11.76 -29.98
C GLU A 502 -4.28 -12.54 -30.03
N ALA A 503 -4.91 -12.81 -28.88
CA ALA A 503 -6.20 -13.49 -28.81
C ALA A 503 -7.33 -12.75 -29.56
N LEU A 504 -7.18 -11.46 -29.83
CA LEU A 504 -8.17 -10.72 -30.64
C LEU A 504 -8.18 -11.17 -32.11
N LEU A 505 -7.09 -11.74 -32.62
CA LEU A 505 -7.01 -12.30 -33.97
C LEU A 505 -7.93 -13.55 -34.14
N ASP A 506 -8.24 -14.23 -33.04
CA ASP A 506 -9.13 -15.40 -33.03
C ASP A 506 -10.61 -15.02 -33.06
N VAL A 507 -10.95 -13.75 -32.77
CA VAL A 507 -12.32 -13.24 -32.86
C VAL A 507 -12.74 -13.19 -34.32
N PRO A 508 -13.89 -13.80 -34.72
CA PRO A 508 -14.37 -13.71 -36.09
C PRO A 508 -14.60 -12.24 -36.51
N HIS A 509 -13.86 -11.79 -37.53
CA HIS A 509 -13.93 -10.41 -37.98
C HIS A 509 -13.63 -10.27 -39.47
N LYS A 510 -13.79 -9.08 -40.00
CA LYS A 510 -13.42 -8.67 -41.36
C LYS A 510 -12.38 -7.58 -41.29
N GLU A 511 -11.34 -7.71 -42.07
CA GLU A 511 -10.39 -6.61 -42.31
C GLU A 511 -11.07 -5.53 -43.16
N VAL A 512 -11.04 -4.27 -42.70
CA VAL A 512 -11.41 -3.10 -43.48
C VAL A 512 -10.29 -2.74 -44.44
N LYS A 513 -9.07 -2.92 -43.98
CA LYS A 513 -7.84 -2.74 -44.74
C LYS A 513 -7.11 -4.09 -44.87
N GLU A 514 -6.88 -4.51 -46.11
CA GLU A 514 -6.21 -5.78 -46.42
C GLU A 514 -4.81 -5.88 -45.76
N GLY A 515 -4.54 -7.01 -45.11
CA GLY A 515 -3.27 -7.30 -44.43
C GLY A 515 -3.16 -6.75 -43.02
N THR A 516 -4.25 -6.27 -42.44
CA THR A 516 -4.27 -5.76 -41.07
C THR A 516 -3.89 -6.83 -40.04
N ASP A 517 -4.46 -8.04 -40.14
CA ASP A 517 -4.15 -9.18 -39.28
C ASP A 517 -2.67 -9.58 -39.36
N ALA A 518 -2.15 -9.71 -40.58
CA ALA A 518 -0.76 -10.08 -40.80
C ALA A 518 0.22 -9.03 -40.21
N THR A 519 -0.13 -7.75 -40.37
CA THR A 519 0.68 -6.64 -39.82
C THR A 519 0.67 -6.68 -38.32
N PHE A 520 -0.51 -6.74 -37.70
CA PHE A 520 -0.68 -6.76 -36.27
C PHE A 520 0.03 -7.96 -35.62
N LYS A 521 -0.15 -9.14 -36.19
CA LYS A 521 0.53 -10.35 -35.74
C LYS A 521 2.07 -10.23 -35.80
N ALA A 522 2.61 -9.70 -36.88
CA ALA A 522 4.05 -9.49 -37.03
C ALA A 522 4.61 -8.46 -36.02
N GLU A 523 3.87 -7.39 -35.74
CA GLU A 523 4.23 -6.41 -34.72
C GLU A 523 4.23 -7.05 -33.32
N LEU A 524 3.22 -7.84 -32.96
CA LEU A 524 3.16 -8.54 -31.69
C LEU A 524 4.29 -9.56 -31.51
N GLU A 525 4.58 -10.38 -32.55
CA GLU A 525 5.68 -11.36 -32.54
C GLU A 525 7.04 -10.68 -32.33
N LYS A 526 7.25 -9.54 -33.01
CA LYS A 526 8.46 -8.71 -32.81
C LYS A 526 8.57 -8.23 -31.38
N MET A 527 7.50 -7.65 -30.82
CA MET A 527 7.47 -7.14 -29.45
C MET A 527 7.66 -8.25 -28.42
N LYS A 528 7.06 -9.44 -28.62
CA LYS A 528 7.25 -10.61 -27.76
C LYS A 528 8.72 -11.03 -27.71
N THR A 529 9.36 -11.12 -28.89
CA THR A 529 10.78 -11.48 -28.99
C THR A 529 11.68 -10.45 -28.30
N GLU A 530 11.40 -9.17 -28.52
CA GLU A 530 12.17 -8.08 -27.91
C GLU A 530 11.99 -8.04 -26.37
N ALA A 531 10.78 -8.30 -25.88
CA ALA A 531 10.46 -8.28 -24.45
C ALA A 531 11.25 -9.33 -23.63
N GLU A 532 11.71 -10.42 -24.25
CA GLU A 532 12.52 -11.43 -23.55
C GLU A 532 13.83 -10.86 -22.98
N THR A 533 14.43 -9.91 -23.68
CA THR A 533 15.76 -9.35 -23.34
C THR A 533 15.76 -7.85 -23.07
N ALA A 534 14.66 -7.15 -23.32
CA ALA A 534 14.54 -5.70 -23.17
C ALA A 534 14.82 -5.24 -21.71
N SER A 535 15.38 -4.04 -21.57
CA SER A 535 15.48 -3.36 -20.27
C SER A 535 14.10 -3.00 -19.72
N ALA A 536 14.02 -2.63 -18.43
CA ALA A 536 12.77 -2.18 -17.83
C ALA A 536 12.17 -0.97 -18.58
N ASP A 537 12.99 0.02 -18.92
CA ASP A 537 12.55 1.21 -19.67
C ASP A 537 12.05 0.84 -21.07
N ARG A 538 12.73 -0.07 -21.75
CA ARG A 538 12.33 -0.54 -23.09
C ARG A 538 11.03 -1.35 -23.04
N LEU A 539 10.77 -2.08 -21.96
CA LEU A 539 9.50 -2.78 -21.73
C LEU A 539 8.32 -1.81 -21.58
N GLU A 540 8.51 -0.66 -20.91
CA GLU A 540 7.49 0.39 -20.83
C GLU A 540 7.21 0.99 -22.22
N GLU A 541 8.26 1.23 -23.03
CA GLU A 541 8.09 1.69 -24.40
C GLU A 541 7.34 0.65 -25.25
N LEU A 542 7.65 -0.65 -25.08
CA LEU A 542 6.93 -1.73 -25.76
C LEU A 542 5.45 -1.79 -25.36
N GLU A 543 5.08 -1.50 -24.10
CA GLU A 543 3.67 -1.38 -23.66
C GLU A 543 2.96 -0.24 -24.43
N GLU A 544 3.61 0.90 -24.62
CA GLU A 544 3.07 2.03 -25.39
C GLU A 544 2.96 1.69 -26.89
N GLU A 545 3.98 1.03 -27.46
CA GLU A 545 3.97 0.58 -28.86
C GLU A 545 2.86 -0.44 -29.09
N ALA A 546 2.70 -1.44 -28.21
CA ALA A 546 1.64 -2.43 -28.25
C ALA A 546 0.25 -1.78 -28.18
N ASN A 547 0.07 -0.83 -27.26
CA ASN A 547 -1.17 -0.05 -27.18
C ASN A 547 -1.45 0.77 -28.45
N THR A 548 -0.44 1.21 -29.17
CA THR A 548 -0.58 1.91 -30.46
C THR A 548 -0.93 0.93 -31.58
N ALA A 549 -0.27 -0.22 -31.64
CA ALA A 549 -0.56 -1.29 -32.59
C ALA A 549 -2.00 -1.80 -32.43
N LEU A 550 -2.45 -2.03 -31.19
CA LEU A 550 -3.84 -2.40 -30.90
C LEU A 550 -4.84 -1.40 -31.46
N ARG A 551 -4.62 -0.10 -31.22
CA ARG A 551 -5.55 0.95 -31.67
C ARG A 551 -5.57 1.08 -33.20
N ASN A 552 -4.51 0.78 -33.88
CA ASN A 552 -4.45 0.72 -35.34
C ASN A 552 -5.20 -0.51 -35.85
N PHE A 553 -4.94 -1.69 -35.28
CA PHE A 553 -5.67 -2.93 -35.59
C PHE A 553 -7.18 -2.75 -35.45
N LEU A 554 -7.65 -2.31 -34.24
CA LEU A 554 -9.07 -2.07 -33.99
C LEU A 554 -9.70 -1.07 -34.98
N GLY A 555 -8.93 -0.07 -35.45
CA GLY A 555 -9.42 0.93 -36.44
C GLY A 555 -9.65 0.35 -37.85
N ASP A 556 -9.05 -0.79 -38.14
CA ASP A 556 -9.02 -1.41 -39.48
C ASP A 556 -9.75 -2.76 -39.55
N VAL A 557 -10.54 -3.10 -38.49
CA VAL A 557 -11.34 -4.34 -38.43
C VAL A 557 -12.79 -4.10 -37.99
N VAL A 558 -13.68 -5.02 -38.36
CA VAL A 558 -15.09 -5.06 -37.91
C VAL A 558 -15.45 -6.47 -37.50
N ALA A 559 -16.01 -6.65 -36.30
CA ALA A 559 -16.49 -7.95 -35.83
C ALA A 559 -17.48 -8.58 -36.81
N ALA A 560 -17.38 -9.89 -37.01
CA ALA A 560 -18.22 -10.59 -37.95
C ALA A 560 -19.69 -10.63 -37.52
N SER A 561 -19.97 -10.61 -36.23
CA SER A 561 -21.32 -10.61 -35.68
C SER A 561 -21.41 -9.70 -34.43
N ALA A 562 -22.63 -9.30 -34.10
CA ALA A 562 -22.93 -8.55 -32.89
C ALA A 562 -22.82 -9.43 -31.62
N ASP A 563 -22.83 -10.75 -31.77
CA ASP A 563 -22.75 -11.71 -30.65
C ASP A 563 -21.29 -12.04 -30.27
N GLU A 564 -20.36 -11.73 -31.15
CA GLU A 564 -18.91 -12.00 -30.96
C GLU A 564 -18.08 -10.72 -31.18
N PRO A 565 -18.21 -9.69 -30.32
CA PRO A 565 -17.41 -8.47 -30.39
C PRO A 565 -15.98 -8.72 -29.88
N PHE A 566 -15.06 -7.81 -30.20
CA PHE A 566 -13.74 -7.77 -29.59
C PHE A 566 -13.85 -7.41 -28.10
N ASP A 567 -13.42 -8.29 -27.20
CA ASP A 567 -13.30 -7.98 -25.77
C ASP A 567 -11.99 -7.24 -25.52
N ILE A 568 -12.12 -5.94 -25.27
CA ILE A 568 -11.02 -5.06 -24.96
C ILE A 568 -11.04 -4.60 -23.49
N SER A 569 -11.69 -5.36 -22.62
CA SER A 569 -11.81 -5.07 -21.18
C SER A 569 -10.47 -4.97 -20.47
N PHE A 570 -9.44 -5.62 -21.00
CA PHE A 570 -8.07 -5.55 -20.47
C PHE A 570 -7.42 -4.15 -20.57
N LEU A 571 -8.01 -3.22 -21.31
CA LEU A 571 -7.61 -1.81 -21.33
C LEU A 571 -8.06 -1.06 -20.06
N LEU A 572 -9.04 -1.60 -19.32
CA LEU A 572 -9.50 -1.03 -18.06
C LEU A 572 -8.64 -1.54 -16.91
N GLN A 573 -8.16 -0.63 -16.09
CA GLN A 573 -7.47 -0.99 -14.86
C GLN A 573 -8.48 -1.41 -13.79
N ASN A 574 -8.20 -2.50 -13.09
CA ASN A 574 -9.02 -3.02 -11.99
C ASN A 574 -10.52 -3.08 -12.30
N ALA A 575 -10.85 -3.57 -13.48
CA ALA A 575 -12.23 -3.70 -13.97
C ALA A 575 -13.12 -4.64 -13.12
N GLY A 576 -12.52 -5.58 -12.38
CA GLY A 576 -13.16 -6.50 -11.44
C GLY A 576 -13.16 -6.01 -9.98
N MET A 577 -12.97 -4.72 -9.72
CA MET A 577 -13.04 -4.10 -8.39
C MET A 577 -12.19 -4.80 -7.30
N ASP A 578 -11.09 -5.45 -7.67
CA ASP A 578 -10.14 -6.03 -6.71
C ASP A 578 -9.22 -4.97 -6.09
N ALA A 579 -9.01 -3.86 -6.76
CA ALA A 579 -8.30 -2.67 -6.33
C ALA A 579 -8.94 -1.40 -6.91
N ALA A 580 -8.54 -0.22 -6.43
CA ALA A 580 -9.06 1.07 -6.89
C ALA A 580 -8.13 1.80 -7.88
N ASP A 581 -6.92 1.28 -8.09
CA ASP A 581 -5.94 1.91 -8.97
C ASP A 581 -6.49 2.07 -10.40
N GLY A 582 -6.22 3.24 -10.98
CA GLY A 582 -6.72 3.60 -12.31
C GLY A 582 -8.10 4.26 -12.31
N TRP A 583 -8.85 4.20 -11.23
CA TRP A 583 -10.13 4.89 -11.08
C TRP A 583 -9.95 6.28 -10.46
N SER A 584 -10.71 7.26 -10.94
CA SER A 584 -10.65 8.66 -10.46
C SER A 584 -11.12 8.86 -9.02
N MET A 585 -11.81 7.86 -8.46
CA MET A 585 -12.38 7.88 -7.11
C MET A 585 -12.38 6.46 -6.55
N GLU A 586 -11.97 6.33 -5.30
CA GLU A 586 -11.91 5.05 -4.60
C GLU A 586 -13.28 4.67 -4.00
N PRO A 587 -13.87 3.54 -4.39
CA PRO A 587 -15.00 2.94 -3.70
C PRO A 587 -14.54 2.21 -2.43
N THR A 588 -15.46 1.83 -1.56
CA THR A 588 -15.16 0.84 -0.52
C THR A 588 -15.06 -0.53 -1.19
N LEU A 589 -13.90 -1.17 -1.11
CA LEU A 589 -13.60 -2.45 -1.77
C LEU A 589 -13.75 -3.62 -0.80
N ASN A 590 -14.55 -4.61 -1.16
CA ASN A 590 -14.63 -5.90 -0.50
C ASN A 590 -15.33 -6.92 -1.41
N TYR A 591 -14.99 -8.20 -1.29
CA TYR A 591 -15.57 -9.30 -2.09
C TYR A 591 -15.49 -9.08 -3.61
N SER A 592 -14.41 -8.44 -4.09
CA SER A 592 -14.26 -8.02 -5.49
C SER A 592 -15.41 -7.15 -5.97
N CYS A 593 -15.93 -6.27 -5.11
CA CYS A 593 -16.97 -5.30 -5.43
C CYS A 593 -16.57 -3.91 -4.95
N GLY A 594 -17.00 -2.88 -5.66
CA GLY A 594 -16.86 -1.47 -5.28
C GLY A 594 -18.18 -0.90 -4.77
N GLU A 595 -18.19 -0.41 -3.53
CA GLU A 595 -19.39 0.12 -2.85
C GLU A 595 -19.31 1.63 -2.65
N PHE A 596 -20.46 2.29 -2.85
CA PHE A 596 -20.73 3.66 -2.44
C PHE A 596 -21.97 3.69 -1.54
N TYR A 597 -21.75 3.82 -0.22
CA TYR A 597 -22.83 3.90 0.75
C TYR A 597 -22.97 5.32 1.28
N GLN A 598 -24.15 5.92 1.11
CA GLN A 598 -24.47 7.29 1.54
C GLN A 598 -23.46 8.36 1.06
N ARG A 599 -22.89 8.20 -0.13
CA ARG A 599 -21.87 9.06 -0.70
C ARG A 599 -22.11 9.27 -2.18
N ALA A 600 -22.15 10.55 -2.64
CA ALA A 600 -22.14 10.87 -4.07
C ALA A 600 -20.80 10.46 -4.68
N TYR A 601 -20.81 10.11 -5.95
CA TYR A 601 -19.60 9.68 -6.66
C TYR A 601 -19.66 9.93 -8.15
N ASP A 602 -18.48 10.05 -8.74
CA ASP A 602 -18.22 10.02 -10.18
C ASP A 602 -16.92 9.25 -10.41
N MET A 603 -17.01 7.93 -10.32
CA MET A 603 -15.88 7.03 -10.51
C MET A 603 -15.67 6.76 -11.99
N ASN A 604 -14.50 7.10 -12.53
CA ASN A 604 -14.24 6.95 -13.96
C ASN A 604 -12.77 6.67 -14.30
N GLN A 605 -12.57 6.14 -15.51
CA GLN A 605 -11.27 5.99 -16.19
C GLN A 605 -11.33 6.63 -17.58
N LYS A 606 -10.15 6.95 -18.12
CA LYS A 606 -10.01 7.54 -19.46
C LYS A 606 -9.12 6.67 -20.34
N LEU A 607 -9.66 6.23 -21.47
CA LEU A 607 -8.89 5.57 -22.52
C LEU A 607 -8.62 6.59 -23.64
N THR A 608 -7.36 6.86 -23.91
CA THR A 608 -6.95 7.86 -24.91
C THR A 608 -6.79 7.23 -26.30
N LYS A 609 -6.91 8.04 -27.34
CA LYS A 609 -6.64 7.69 -28.74
C LYS A 609 -7.48 6.46 -29.22
N MET A 610 -8.66 6.25 -28.65
CA MET A 610 -9.54 5.15 -29.08
C MET A 610 -10.01 5.37 -30.53
N PRO A 611 -9.99 4.31 -31.38
CA PRO A 611 -10.38 4.43 -32.77
C PRO A 611 -11.87 4.77 -32.99
N VAL A 612 -12.23 5.17 -34.18
CA VAL A 612 -13.63 5.35 -34.59
C VAL A 612 -14.34 3.99 -34.52
N GLY A 613 -15.57 3.97 -33.99
CA GLY A 613 -16.36 2.76 -34.01
C GLY A 613 -17.43 2.69 -32.94
N VAL A 614 -18.02 1.52 -32.85
CA VAL A 614 -19.09 1.19 -31.90
C VAL A 614 -18.49 0.48 -30.70
N TYR A 615 -18.81 1.00 -29.53
CA TYR A 615 -18.34 0.44 -28.25
C TYR A 615 -19.53 0.13 -27.35
N GLU A 616 -19.39 -0.89 -26.53
CA GLU A 616 -20.35 -1.26 -25.49
C GLU A 616 -19.64 -1.45 -24.15
N LEU A 617 -20.12 -0.75 -23.15
CA LEU A 617 -19.72 -0.97 -21.76
C LEU A 617 -20.79 -1.82 -21.09
N LYS A 618 -20.39 -2.94 -20.49
CA LYS A 618 -21.22 -3.75 -19.61
C LYS A 618 -20.66 -3.70 -18.18
N VAL A 619 -21.57 -3.56 -17.21
CA VAL A 619 -21.21 -3.47 -15.78
C VAL A 619 -22.26 -4.19 -14.96
N GLN A 620 -21.85 -5.01 -14.02
CA GLN A 620 -22.76 -5.53 -13.01
C GLN A 620 -22.88 -4.46 -11.90
N ALA A 621 -24.07 -3.90 -11.76
CA ALA A 621 -24.31 -2.84 -10.79
C ALA A 621 -25.80 -2.69 -10.47
N PHE A 622 -26.09 -2.28 -9.24
CA PHE A 622 -27.43 -1.84 -8.84
C PHE A 622 -27.37 -0.68 -7.84
N GLN A 623 -28.49 0.03 -7.72
CA GLN A 623 -28.71 1.01 -6.67
C GLN A 623 -29.93 0.64 -5.81
N ARG A 624 -29.80 0.78 -4.50
CA ARG A 624 -30.87 0.76 -3.52
C ARG A 624 -31.17 2.18 -3.05
N PRO A 625 -32.26 2.81 -3.55
CA PRO A 625 -32.64 4.15 -3.13
C PRO A 625 -33.35 4.12 -1.76
N GLY A 626 -32.60 4.36 -0.68
CA GLY A 626 -33.13 4.33 0.69
C GLY A 626 -32.99 2.98 1.39
N SER A 627 -33.79 2.73 2.43
CA SER A 627 -33.83 1.43 3.09
C SER A 627 -34.44 0.35 2.19
N THR A 628 -34.12 -0.91 2.42
CA THR A 628 -34.69 -2.02 1.64
C THR A 628 -36.24 -2.03 1.62
N THR A 629 -36.85 -1.69 2.76
CA THR A 629 -38.31 -1.60 2.87
C THR A 629 -38.87 -0.43 2.04
N ALA A 630 -38.24 0.75 2.11
CA ALA A 630 -38.69 1.91 1.34
C ALA A 630 -38.51 1.68 -0.17
N ALA A 631 -37.35 1.15 -0.58
CA ALA A 631 -37.07 0.80 -1.96
C ALA A 631 -38.06 -0.23 -2.52
N TYR A 632 -38.46 -1.23 -1.72
CA TYR A 632 -39.47 -2.20 -2.10
C TYR A 632 -40.86 -1.56 -2.26
N GLN A 633 -41.30 -0.73 -1.30
CA GLN A 633 -42.59 -0.05 -1.35
C GLN A 633 -42.70 0.89 -2.55
N ASP A 634 -41.67 1.69 -2.81
CA ASP A 634 -41.63 2.59 -3.96
C ASP A 634 -41.62 1.81 -5.27
N TYR A 635 -40.89 0.71 -5.36
CA TYR A 635 -40.86 -0.16 -6.54
C TYR A 635 -42.24 -0.78 -6.82
N GLN A 636 -42.94 -1.28 -5.78
CA GLN A 636 -44.32 -1.79 -5.91
C GLN A 636 -45.31 -0.69 -6.34
N ALA A 637 -45.05 0.56 -5.97
CA ALA A 637 -45.84 1.72 -6.42
C ALA A 637 -45.46 2.23 -7.83
N GLY A 638 -44.61 1.51 -8.57
CA GLY A 638 -44.14 1.89 -9.90
C GLY A 638 -43.14 3.06 -9.90
N LYS A 639 -42.56 3.42 -8.78
CA LYS A 639 -41.55 4.47 -8.69
C LYS A 639 -40.13 3.86 -8.79
N ASN A 640 -39.42 4.28 -9.82
CA ASN A 640 -37.99 3.98 -9.94
C ASN A 640 -37.20 5.23 -9.54
N ASN A 641 -36.64 5.24 -8.34
CA ASN A 641 -35.90 6.35 -7.78
C ASN A 641 -34.38 6.26 -8.05
N VAL A 642 -33.91 5.34 -8.90
CA VAL A 642 -32.50 5.18 -9.26
C VAL A 642 -32.00 6.42 -9.99
N ASP A 643 -30.95 7.06 -9.44
CA ASP A 643 -30.24 8.16 -10.10
C ASP A 643 -28.83 7.78 -10.53
N ALA A 644 -28.35 6.62 -10.08
CA ALA A 644 -27.06 6.09 -10.49
C ALA A 644 -27.10 5.58 -11.94
N PHE A 645 -26.05 5.86 -12.66
CA PHE A 645 -25.91 5.46 -14.06
C PHE A 645 -24.47 5.10 -14.41
N ILE A 646 -24.32 4.20 -15.37
CA ILE A 646 -23.07 3.96 -16.10
C ILE A 646 -23.01 4.86 -17.33
N TYR A 647 -21.82 5.24 -17.76
CA TYR A 647 -21.64 6.05 -18.96
C TYR A 647 -20.39 5.67 -19.75
N LEU A 648 -20.45 5.89 -21.07
CA LEU A 648 -19.40 5.55 -22.01
C LEU A 648 -19.20 6.70 -23.01
N GLY A 649 -17.96 7.15 -23.15
CA GLY A 649 -17.59 8.30 -23.98
C GLY A 649 -17.65 9.61 -23.19
N ASN A 650 -18.80 9.95 -22.68
CA ASN A 650 -19.04 11.10 -21.80
C ASN A 650 -20.33 10.88 -20.96
N VAL A 651 -20.54 11.69 -19.92
CA VAL A 651 -21.67 11.57 -18.98
C VAL A 651 -23.07 11.72 -19.59
N ASN A 652 -23.18 12.26 -20.81
CA ASN A 652 -24.49 12.40 -21.50
C ASN A 652 -24.91 11.11 -22.20
N ASN A 653 -23.97 10.25 -22.59
CA ASN A 653 -24.25 8.92 -23.13
C ASN A 653 -24.23 7.90 -21.98
N ARG A 654 -25.40 7.73 -21.37
CA ARG A 654 -25.56 7.02 -20.10
C ARG A 654 -26.76 6.11 -20.07
N GLN A 655 -26.71 5.11 -19.22
CA GLN A 655 -27.77 4.18 -18.87
C GLN A 655 -27.90 4.09 -17.35
N ASN A 656 -29.11 4.31 -16.80
CA ASN A 656 -29.35 4.08 -15.38
C ASN A 656 -29.08 2.61 -15.07
N ILE A 657 -28.46 2.35 -13.92
CA ILE A 657 -28.23 0.97 -13.45
C ILE A 657 -29.50 0.36 -12.90
N CYS A 658 -29.49 -0.96 -12.73
CA CYS A 658 -30.61 -1.71 -12.17
C CYS A 658 -31.04 -1.16 -10.81
N HIS A 659 -32.34 -1.14 -10.57
CA HIS A 659 -32.84 -1.03 -9.23
C HIS A 659 -32.61 -2.34 -8.48
N ILE A 660 -32.30 -2.31 -7.18
CA ILE A 660 -32.04 -3.54 -6.41
C ILE A 660 -33.17 -4.61 -6.56
N MET A 661 -34.40 -4.19 -6.77
CA MET A 661 -35.55 -5.09 -6.92
C MET A 661 -35.63 -5.78 -8.29
N ASP A 662 -34.91 -5.27 -9.31
CA ASP A 662 -34.90 -5.88 -10.66
C ASP A 662 -34.23 -7.27 -10.62
N GLY A 663 -33.34 -7.50 -9.66
CA GLY A 663 -32.67 -8.78 -9.47
C GLY A 663 -33.20 -9.64 -8.32
N ALA A 664 -34.39 -9.32 -7.78
CA ALA A 664 -34.97 -10.05 -6.66
C ALA A 664 -35.17 -11.54 -7.00
N GLN A 665 -34.73 -12.43 -6.11
CA GLN A 665 -34.73 -13.87 -6.33
C GLN A 665 -35.77 -14.60 -5.47
N PRO A 666 -36.41 -15.67 -5.95
CA PRO A 666 -37.41 -16.43 -5.19
C PRO A 666 -36.78 -17.29 -4.07
N LYS A 667 -35.46 -17.50 -4.14
CA LYS A 667 -34.68 -18.25 -3.14
C LYS A 667 -33.43 -17.47 -2.81
N LYS A 668 -32.96 -17.60 -1.57
CA LYS A 668 -31.69 -17.01 -1.12
C LYS A 668 -30.51 -17.60 -1.87
N LEU A 669 -29.62 -16.75 -2.37
CA LEU A 669 -28.32 -17.13 -2.90
C LEU A 669 -27.25 -17.21 -1.79
N MET A 670 -27.47 -16.48 -0.68
CA MET A 670 -26.57 -16.49 0.49
C MET A 670 -27.37 -16.33 1.79
N SER A 671 -27.51 -17.41 2.55
CA SER A 671 -28.26 -17.39 3.82
C SER A 671 -27.69 -16.40 4.83
N GLY A 672 -28.58 -15.66 5.50
CA GLY A 672 -28.22 -14.71 6.57
C GLY A 672 -27.67 -13.34 6.11
N LYS A 673 -27.57 -13.13 4.78
CA LYS A 673 -26.96 -11.93 4.19
C LYS A 673 -27.87 -11.18 3.22
N GLU A 674 -29.09 -11.62 3.07
CA GLU A 674 -30.10 -11.08 2.14
C GLU A 674 -31.30 -10.56 2.91
N ALA A 675 -31.90 -9.49 2.40
CA ALA A 675 -33.17 -8.97 2.91
C ALA A 675 -34.36 -9.63 2.21
N SER A 676 -35.43 -9.94 2.97
CA SER A 676 -36.71 -10.40 2.42
C SER A 676 -37.52 -9.21 1.93
N VAL A 677 -38.06 -9.32 0.73
CA VAL A 677 -38.91 -8.32 0.06
C VAL A 677 -40.15 -9.03 -0.50
N GLY A 678 -41.25 -9.00 0.25
CA GLY A 678 -42.41 -9.85 -0.05
C GLY A 678 -42.05 -11.32 0.05
N THR A 679 -42.20 -12.06 -1.06
CA THR A 679 -41.85 -13.49 -1.19
C THR A 679 -40.47 -13.72 -1.82
N GLN A 680 -39.71 -12.65 -2.02
CA GLN A 680 -38.40 -12.68 -2.71
C GLN A 680 -37.28 -12.17 -1.81
N TYR A 681 -36.04 -12.26 -2.29
CA TYR A 681 -34.81 -11.88 -1.59
C TYR A 681 -33.95 -10.99 -2.47
N VAL A 682 -33.32 -9.99 -1.86
CA VAL A 682 -32.34 -9.08 -2.50
C VAL A 682 -31.06 -9.00 -1.67
N PRO A 683 -29.91 -8.61 -2.24
CA PRO A 683 -28.68 -8.37 -1.49
C PRO A 683 -28.89 -7.34 -0.36
N ASN A 684 -28.19 -7.51 0.78
CA ASN A 684 -28.22 -6.56 1.87
C ASN A 684 -26.82 -6.21 2.44
N ASP A 685 -25.81 -6.79 1.89
CA ASP A 685 -24.41 -6.45 2.11
C ASP A 685 -23.56 -6.78 0.86
N MET A 686 -22.28 -6.38 0.85
CA MET A 686 -21.36 -6.60 -0.27
C MET A 686 -21.16 -8.10 -0.56
N ALA A 687 -21.14 -8.95 0.46
CA ALA A 687 -20.96 -10.39 0.27
C ALA A 687 -22.12 -11.04 -0.49
N SER A 688 -23.35 -10.65 -0.17
CA SER A 688 -24.55 -11.10 -0.91
C SER A 688 -24.60 -10.49 -2.31
N ALA A 689 -24.24 -9.22 -2.48
CA ALA A 689 -24.17 -8.59 -3.80
C ALA A 689 -23.19 -9.32 -4.74
N ALA A 690 -21.99 -9.69 -4.25
CA ALA A 690 -21.03 -10.48 -5.00
C ALA A 690 -21.61 -11.84 -5.48
N LYS A 691 -22.48 -12.48 -4.68
CA LYS A 691 -23.17 -13.72 -5.10
C LYS A 691 -24.16 -13.50 -6.22
N TYR A 692 -24.89 -12.37 -6.19
CA TYR A 692 -25.80 -12.01 -7.26
C TYR A 692 -25.04 -11.66 -8.55
N PHE A 693 -23.92 -10.94 -8.47
CA PHE A 693 -23.08 -10.67 -9.62
C PHE A 693 -22.49 -11.96 -10.21
N ALA A 694 -21.97 -12.86 -9.35
CA ALA A 694 -21.49 -14.17 -9.81
C ALA A 694 -22.57 -15.04 -10.46
N ALA A 695 -23.85 -14.79 -10.17
CA ALA A 695 -24.98 -15.43 -10.83
C ALA A 695 -25.44 -14.69 -12.12
N GLY A 696 -24.71 -13.67 -12.56
CA GLY A 696 -25.03 -12.89 -13.76
C GLY A 696 -26.18 -11.89 -13.60
N ILE A 697 -26.58 -11.59 -12.37
CA ILE A 697 -27.68 -10.67 -12.07
C ILE A 697 -27.18 -9.22 -12.05
N TYR A 698 -28.06 -8.26 -12.35
CA TYR A 698 -27.81 -6.82 -12.40
C TYR A 698 -26.81 -6.37 -13.49
N GLU A 699 -26.81 -7.05 -14.65
CA GLU A 699 -26.03 -6.57 -15.79
C GLU A 699 -26.68 -5.33 -16.40
N ASN A 700 -25.86 -4.31 -16.64
CA ASN A 700 -26.23 -3.06 -17.30
C ASN A 700 -25.36 -2.88 -18.53
N SER A 701 -25.87 -2.23 -19.56
CA SER A 701 -25.14 -1.99 -20.80
C SER A 701 -25.41 -0.59 -21.33
N VAL A 702 -24.36 0.06 -21.86
CA VAL A 702 -24.49 1.30 -22.62
C VAL A 702 -23.58 1.25 -23.84
N LYS A 703 -24.11 1.63 -25.01
CA LYS A 703 -23.38 1.70 -26.29
C LYS A 703 -23.09 3.15 -26.70
N VAL A 704 -21.98 3.33 -27.41
CA VAL A 704 -21.63 4.59 -28.06
C VAL A 704 -21.03 4.35 -29.42
N THR A 705 -21.38 5.18 -30.39
CA THR A 705 -20.71 5.26 -31.69
C THR A 705 -19.87 6.51 -31.74
N THR A 706 -18.56 6.38 -31.93
CA THR A 706 -17.62 7.50 -32.08
C THR A 706 -17.39 7.80 -33.56
N LYS A 707 -17.34 9.09 -33.89
CA LYS A 707 -17.10 9.56 -35.28
C LYS A 707 -15.67 10.01 -35.53
N TYR A 708 -14.90 10.13 -34.46
CA TYR A 708 -13.51 10.59 -34.49
C TYR A 708 -12.70 9.80 -33.49
N ARG A 709 -11.37 9.69 -33.75
CA ARG A 709 -10.46 9.17 -32.75
C ARG A 709 -10.52 10.05 -31.49
N THR A 710 -10.82 9.49 -30.35
CA THR A 710 -11.18 10.28 -29.16
C THR A 710 -10.57 9.74 -27.86
N THR A 711 -10.61 10.55 -26.83
CA THR A 711 -10.49 10.09 -25.44
C THR A 711 -11.88 9.70 -24.95
N MET A 712 -12.01 8.45 -24.54
CA MET A 712 -13.24 7.87 -24.04
C MET A 712 -13.21 7.83 -22.51
N THR A 713 -14.21 8.44 -21.87
CA THR A 713 -14.39 8.33 -20.42
C THR A 713 -15.40 7.23 -20.13
N ILE A 714 -15.05 6.34 -19.22
CA ILE A 714 -15.84 5.18 -18.81
C ILE A 714 -16.07 5.29 -17.32
N GLY A 715 -17.32 5.24 -16.87
CA GLY A 715 -17.55 5.41 -15.44
C GLY A 715 -18.96 5.07 -14.95
N MET A 716 -19.11 5.24 -13.64
CA MET A 716 -20.37 5.15 -12.91
C MET A 716 -20.52 6.37 -12.00
N LYS A 717 -21.73 6.96 -11.99
CA LYS A 717 -22.01 8.22 -11.26
C LYS A 717 -23.37 8.20 -10.58
N SER A 718 -23.45 8.83 -9.39
CA SER A 718 -24.69 9.19 -8.71
C SER A 718 -24.48 10.46 -7.88
N GLU A 719 -25.40 11.40 -7.98
CA GLU A 719 -25.39 12.65 -7.23
C GLU A 719 -26.25 12.56 -5.96
N LYS A 720 -27.28 11.72 -5.96
CA LYS A 720 -28.25 11.60 -4.85
C LYS A 720 -27.90 10.51 -3.83
N ASN A 721 -26.85 9.75 -4.05
CA ASN A 721 -26.44 8.65 -3.16
C ASN A 721 -25.97 9.12 -1.75
N THR A 722 -26.14 10.40 -1.43
CA THR A 722 -25.84 10.99 -0.11
C THR A 722 -26.97 10.82 0.91
N THR A 723 -28.17 10.42 0.46
CA THR A 723 -29.33 10.24 1.33
C THR A 723 -29.19 8.98 2.18
N SER A 724 -29.76 9.02 3.39
CA SER A 724 -29.71 7.90 4.35
C SER A 724 -30.14 6.57 3.71
N SER A 725 -29.31 5.55 3.95
CA SER A 725 -29.50 4.17 3.45
C SER A 725 -29.44 3.99 1.92
N TRP A 726 -29.08 5.01 1.17
CA TRP A 726 -28.81 4.84 -0.26
C TRP A 726 -27.52 4.07 -0.47
N TRP A 727 -27.56 3.10 -1.38
CA TRP A 727 -26.47 2.18 -1.61
C TRP A 727 -26.32 1.85 -3.09
N SER A 728 -25.13 2.12 -3.64
CA SER A 728 -24.74 1.68 -5.00
C SER A 728 -23.55 0.74 -4.88
N ILE A 729 -23.56 -0.32 -5.67
CA ILE A 729 -22.47 -1.29 -5.73
C ILE A 729 -22.26 -1.76 -7.16
N CYS A 730 -21.01 -2.01 -7.53
CA CYS A 730 -20.63 -2.44 -8.88
C CYS A 730 -19.49 -3.45 -8.86
N ASP A 731 -19.37 -4.17 -9.99
CA ASP A 731 -18.32 -5.12 -10.31
C ASP A 731 -18.29 -5.34 -11.85
N ASN A 732 -17.27 -6.06 -12.34
CA ASN A 732 -17.17 -6.59 -13.70
C ASN A 732 -17.43 -5.54 -14.80
N PHE A 733 -16.61 -4.49 -14.84
CA PHE A 733 -16.59 -3.57 -15.98
C PHE A 733 -15.99 -4.29 -17.19
N ARG A 734 -16.76 -4.41 -18.29
CA ARG A 734 -16.32 -5.04 -19.53
C ARG A 734 -16.54 -4.10 -20.70
N LEU A 735 -15.52 -3.92 -21.51
CA LEU A 735 -15.56 -3.04 -22.66
C LEU A 735 -15.42 -3.85 -23.96
N TYR A 736 -16.38 -3.70 -24.83
CA TYR A 736 -16.43 -4.38 -26.13
C TYR A 736 -16.31 -3.39 -27.27
N TYR A 737 -15.70 -3.83 -28.36
CA TYR A 737 -15.55 -3.07 -29.60
C TYR A 737 -16.12 -3.87 -30.78
N TYR A 738 -16.91 -3.25 -31.64
CA TYR A 738 -17.58 -3.88 -32.77
C TYR A 738 -16.96 -3.54 -34.12
N GLY A 739 -16.16 -2.50 -34.22
CA GLY A 739 -15.62 -1.96 -35.46
C GLY A 739 -16.19 -0.58 -35.80
N ALA A 740 -15.82 -0.04 -36.96
CA ALA A 740 -16.25 1.29 -37.41
C ALA A 740 -17.76 1.39 -37.66
N GLU A 741 -18.42 0.27 -37.89
CA GLU A 741 -19.87 0.15 -38.10
C GLU A 741 -20.42 -0.98 -37.23
N GLU A 742 -21.69 -0.92 -36.81
CA GLU A 742 -22.31 -2.10 -36.18
C GLU A 742 -22.32 -3.27 -37.17
N PRO A 743 -21.80 -4.46 -36.73
CA PRO A 743 -21.91 -5.63 -37.58
C PRO A 743 -23.39 -5.87 -37.89
N SER A 744 -23.68 -6.10 -39.16
CA SER A 744 -25.04 -6.42 -39.55
C SER A 744 -25.53 -7.61 -38.74
N THR A 745 -26.59 -7.42 -37.95
CA THR A 745 -27.25 -8.54 -37.25
C THR A 745 -27.49 -9.62 -38.28
N GLY A 746 -26.71 -10.69 -38.20
CA GLY A 746 -26.50 -11.70 -39.25
C GLY A 746 -27.76 -12.34 -39.88
N ILE A 747 -28.43 -11.53 -40.66
CA ILE A 747 -29.23 -12.01 -41.78
C ILE A 747 -28.55 -11.44 -43.01
N GLN A 748 -27.62 -12.15 -43.63
CA GLN A 748 -27.31 -11.90 -45.03
C GLN A 748 -28.63 -11.98 -45.77
N GLU A 749 -28.98 -10.92 -46.51
CA GLU A 749 -30.03 -11.02 -47.48
C GLU A 749 -29.68 -12.24 -48.34
N VAL A 750 -30.41 -13.33 -48.13
CA VAL A 750 -30.34 -14.45 -49.06
C VAL A 750 -30.87 -13.87 -50.35
N THR A 751 -30.00 -13.50 -51.27
CA THR A 751 -30.35 -13.22 -52.64
C THR A 751 -30.94 -14.51 -53.20
N VAL A 752 -32.22 -14.68 -52.99
CA VAL A 752 -33.00 -15.73 -53.60
C VAL A 752 -33.00 -15.42 -55.09
N ASP A 753 -32.24 -16.23 -55.84
CA ASP A 753 -32.29 -16.25 -57.26
C ASP A 753 -33.75 -16.21 -57.69
N LYS A 754 -34.20 -15.17 -58.41
CA LYS A 754 -35.60 -14.93 -58.74
C LYS A 754 -36.21 -15.99 -59.72
N ALA A 755 -35.56 -17.13 -59.83
CA ALA A 755 -35.95 -18.14 -60.81
C ALA A 755 -36.98 -19.20 -60.35
N HIS A 756 -37.30 -19.36 -59.04
CA HIS A 756 -38.35 -20.36 -58.67
C HIS A 756 -39.18 -19.80 -57.49
N GLY A 757 -40.23 -19.11 -57.81
CA GLY A 757 -41.24 -18.64 -56.92
C GLY A 757 -42.00 -19.74 -56.17
N GLN A 758 -41.54 -20.12 -55.01
CA GLN A 758 -42.37 -20.78 -54.02
C GLN A 758 -42.81 -19.74 -52.99
N GLN A 759 -44.01 -19.20 -53.14
CA GLN A 759 -44.67 -18.37 -52.14
C GLN A 759 -44.99 -19.25 -50.92
N GLY A 760 -44.42 -18.98 -49.76
CA GLY A 760 -44.67 -19.71 -48.53
C GLY A 760 -44.26 -18.93 -47.29
N ILE A 761 -44.74 -19.40 -46.14
CA ILE A 761 -44.34 -18.90 -44.81
C ILE A 761 -43.36 -19.89 -44.22
N TYR A 762 -42.21 -19.40 -43.77
CA TYR A 762 -41.12 -20.21 -43.21
C TYR A 762 -40.81 -19.80 -41.77
N THR A 763 -40.32 -20.71 -40.94
CA THR A 763 -39.70 -20.40 -39.67
C THR A 763 -38.37 -19.65 -39.89
N LEU A 764 -37.80 -19.03 -38.85
CA LEU A 764 -36.45 -18.48 -38.90
C LEU A 764 -35.37 -19.50 -39.29
N GLY A 765 -35.57 -20.77 -38.97
CA GLY A 765 -34.68 -21.88 -39.36
C GLY A 765 -34.91 -22.42 -40.78
N GLY A 766 -35.73 -21.73 -41.65
CA GLY A 766 -35.94 -22.12 -43.06
C GLY A 766 -36.96 -23.23 -43.28
N GLN A 767 -37.62 -23.74 -42.27
CA GLN A 767 -38.66 -24.79 -42.40
C GLN A 767 -39.96 -24.16 -42.91
N LEU A 768 -40.52 -24.73 -44.02
CA LEU A 768 -41.80 -24.30 -44.59
C LEU A 768 -42.93 -24.63 -43.65
N VAL A 769 -43.68 -23.62 -43.18
CA VAL A 769 -44.82 -23.77 -42.28
C VAL A 769 -46.15 -23.75 -43.02
N LYS A 770 -46.24 -22.96 -44.09
CA LYS A 770 -47.46 -22.84 -44.90
C LYS A 770 -47.11 -22.63 -46.38
N LYS A 771 -47.58 -23.46 -47.28
CA LYS A 771 -47.34 -23.39 -48.72
C LYS A 771 -48.42 -22.50 -49.34
N ASN A 772 -48.05 -21.59 -50.21
CA ASN A 772 -48.95 -20.70 -50.96
C ASN A 772 -49.83 -19.79 -50.10
N GLY A 773 -49.29 -18.76 -49.45
CA GLY A 773 -50.15 -17.76 -48.83
C GLY A 773 -49.42 -16.76 -47.98
N LYS A 774 -49.93 -15.55 -47.93
CA LYS A 774 -49.43 -14.45 -47.03
C LYS A 774 -50.25 -14.39 -45.72
N ASN A 775 -51.23 -15.29 -45.56
CA ASN A 775 -52.12 -15.24 -44.40
C ASN A 775 -51.51 -15.93 -43.20
N LEU A 776 -51.22 -15.17 -42.18
CA LEU A 776 -50.60 -15.58 -40.92
C LEU A 776 -51.62 -16.17 -39.91
N SER A 777 -52.93 -16.11 -40.24
CA SER A 777 -53.97 -16.63 -39.36
C SER A 777 -53.77 -18.10 -39.05
N GLY A 778 -53.84 -18.46 -37.77
CA GLY A 778 -53.71 -19.85 -37.31
C GLY A 778 -52.24 -20.29 -37.08
N LEU A 779 -51.24 -19.41 -37.22
CA LEU A 779 -49.87 -19.72 -36.83
C LEU A 779 -49.68 -19.43 -35.34
N PRO A 780 -48.88 -20.24 -34.62
CA PRO A 780 -48.46 -19.92 -33.27
C PRO A 780 -47.75 -18.59 -33.18
N GLN A 781 -47.78 -17.99 -31.99
CA GLN A 781 -47.00 -16.78 -31.71
C GLN A 781 -45.53 -17.02 -31.98
N GLY A 782 -44.89 -16.17 -32.80
CA GLY A 782 -43.50 -16.38 -33.19
C GLY A 782 -43.07 -15.49 -34.36
N ILE A 783 -41.83 -15.68 -34.81
CA ILE A 783 -41.27 -14.93 -35.93
C ILE A 783 -41.21 -15.83 -37.18
N TYR A 784 -41.70 -15.32 -38.30
CA TYR A 784 -41.76 -16.03 -39.56
C TYR A 784 -41.16 -15.21 -40.69
N ILE A 785 -40.73 -15.88 -41.75
CA ILE A 785 -40.32 -15.27 -43.02
C ILE A 785 -41.44 -15.42 -44.05
N VAL A 786 -41.97 -14.32 -44.53
CA VAL A 786 -43.01 -14.23 -45.56
C VAL A 786 -42.54 -13.39 -46.72
N ASP A 787 -42.43 -13.93 -47.90
CA ASP A 787 -41.91 -13.24 -49.11
C ASP A 787 -40.55 -12.58 -48.84
N GLY A 788 -39.66 -13.29 -48.12
CA GLY A 788 -38.31 -12.75 -47.76
C GLY A 788 -38.32 -11.68 -46.68
N LYS A 789 -39.45 -11.36 -46.05
CA LYS A 789 -39.55 -10.37 -44.96
C LYS A 789 -39.87 -11.03 -43.63
N LYS A 790 -39.25 -10.55 -42.59
CA LYS A 790 -39.50 -10.98 -41.20
C LYS A 790 -40.84 -10.42 -40.70
N VAL A 791 -41.73 -11.29 -40.24
CA VAL A 791 -43.05 -10.92 -39.74
C VAL A 791 -43.26 -11.56 -38.37
N VAL A 792 -43.73 -10.77 -37.41
CA VAL A 792 -44.03 -11.22 -36.06
C VAL A 792 -45.54 -11.53 -35.95
N VAL A 793 -45.86 -12.78 -35.57
CA VAL A 793 -47.20 -13.19 -35.16
C VAL A 793 -47.28 -13.03 -33.65
N LYS A 794 -48.14 -12.11 -33.18
CA LYS A 794 -48.34 -11.81 -31.75
C LYS A 794 -49.38 -12.75 -31.15
#